data_ea3ff53032c2686d50fa7621deeac77d
#
_entry.id   ea3ff53032c2686d50fa7621deeac77d
#
_cell.length_a   1.000
_cell.length_b   1.000
_cell.length_c   1.000
_cell.angle_alpha   90.00
_cell.angle_beta   90.00
_cell.angle_gamma   90.00
#
_symmetry.space_group_name_H-M   'P 1'
#
loop_
_entity.id
_entity.type
_entity.pdbx_description
1 polymer ?
#
loop_
_entity_poly.entity_id
_entity_poly.type
_entity_poly.pdbx_seq_one_letter_code
_entity_poly.pdbx_strand_id
1 'polypeptide(L)'
;MCSTDKCQILEKVITLDDQIVEEFLQRQKQIYAMDFNDLMYFTLDIFSRCPEVLQKWQDRLNYIQVDEFQDSSVTEMQLIDMISGKHNNLMIVGDPDQNIYEWRGSDVKLLVDFDKAHEPTKTIFLNQNYRSTPQILKCANTLIDNNQYRLKKDLFTRSNDGAKVYHYHTKNEYAEADKIIEIIQDLRKKSKANFSDFAVLYRSGFLSRVIEKKFTENGIPYEIFGGVKFYQRMEIQDIMAYLRLIAFDDDVSFKRIVNTPRRRFGRAKLQRIQVLQDGEKSFFETLKENIDDPVFKSSGAKEFIELIDNIRDEYSKIPLSECVERICAESGYEKYIRELGDMERFENLSEFKRIASEYEKNYGENVSLKEFINQISLQSEDDGEESPDMVKMMTIHAAKGLEFPNVFVVGFSEGIFPSAKTIEERKQLGLEEERRLCYVAITRAEKRLFLLDSEGYTQNGKQKLPSRFLKEIGEENYIRIGTISKELQEGADRFASNLCDAPIQDSIPVGGEVSHPAFGKGTVVGYGKNGNSYVVRFPKLSSERVLSKDFFNKEHTLPVITPQVVDKPKNIDVIDDETNKIIVTDDSTISEETIEEKIVENDDLLEGYEAVATETVPEYIVKKKEATETIVEENDIPQAPDLSEYENLWKRDDVPKEGWVCVGVTDLGAPVGVCEMCGHQIIRYVHHMQHPQYRSLGVGCICAGKMEGDIEQAKQREQEYKNKQSRRENFKKRKWKTSKNNNSYIKIKNHLIVLYYNKRFNNWKYSIDNVFCPEVYSNREEAMDGAFEALEKKM
;
A
#
# COMPACT_ATOMS: atom_id res chain seq x y z
N MET A 1 14.76 16.11 14.68
CA MET A 1 16.20 16.07 15.09
C MET A 1 16.54 17.41 15.67
N CYS A 2 17.02 17.49 16.91
CA CYS A 2 17.49 18.71 17.53
C CYS A 2 18.74 19.25 16.80
N SER A 3 19.00 20.56 16.82
CA SER A 3 20.23 21.16 16.25
C SER A 3 21.48 20.48 16.77
N THR A 4 21.47 20.05 18.04
CA THR A 4 22.52 19.26 18.67
C THR A 4 22.72 17.91 17.99
N ASP A 5 21.63 17.25 17.56
CA ASP A 5 21.70 15.97 16.84
C ASP A 5 22.23 16.15 15.42
N LYS A 6 21.88 17.27 14.74
CA LYS A 6 22.45 17.61 13.42
C LYS A 6 23.97 17.86 13.50
N CYS A 7 24.46 18.56 14.53
CA CYS A 7 25.88 18.74 14.75
C CYS A 7 26.60 17.44 15.11
N GLN A 8 25.97 16.55 15.88
CA GLN A 8 26.51 15.22 16.22
C GLN A 8 26.52 14.25 15.05
N ILE A 9 25.58 14.38 14.09
CA ILE A 9 25.57 13.59 12.83
C ILE A 9 26.79 13.95 11.99
N LEU A 10 27.16 15.23 11.91
CA LEU A 10 28.36 15.69 11.18
C LEU A 10 29.68 15.15 11.75
N GLU A 11 29.69 14.75 13.03
CA GLU A 11 30.86 14.16 13.71
C GLU A 11 30.93 12.62 13.61
N LYS A 12 29.87 11.95 13.16
CA LYS A 12 29.75 10.47 13.14
C LYS A 12 29.18 9.94 11.84
N VAL A 13 29.77 10.29 10.72
CA VAL A 13 29.41 9.71 9.42
C VAL A 13 29.96 8.28 9.34
N ILE A 14 29.09 7.28 9.40
CA ILE A 14 29.46 5.87 9.42
C ILE A 14 28.85 5.10 8.24
N THR A 15 27.71 5.52 7.69
CA THR A 15 26.97 4.83 6.64
C THR A 15 26.78 5.70 5.40
N LEU A 16 26.38 5.10 4.28
CA LEU A 16 26.01 5.84 3.06
C LEU A 16 24.83 6.79 3.31
N ASP A 17 23.87 6.39 4.13
CA ASP A 17 22.72 7.23 4.50
C ASP A 17 23.16 8.43 5.32
N ASP A 18 24.13 8.27 6.22
CA ASP A 18 24.73 9.37 6.98
C ASP A 18 25.45 10.35 6.07
N GLN A 19 26.14 9.88 5.02
CA GLN A 19 26.80 10.71 4.02
C GLN A 19 25.79 11.55 3.22
N ILE A 20 24.63 10.98 2.87
CA ILE A 20 23.55 11.71 2.19
C ILE A 20 23.00 12.82 3.10
N VAL A 21 22.77 12.51 4.37
CA VAL A 21 22.30 13.50 5.35
C VAL A 21 23.35 14.60 5.57
N GLU A 22 24.62 14.25 5.66
CA GLU A 22 25.71 15.21 5.76
C GLU A 22 25.77 16.15 4.56
N GLU A 23 25.74 15.61 3.34
CA GLU A 23 25.74 16.41 2.10
C GLU A 23 24.51 17.33 2.05
N PHE A 24 23.34 16.85 2.45
CA PHE A 24 22.12 17.65 2.53
C PHE A 24 22.29 18.83 3.51
N LEU A 25 22.79 18.56 4.72
CA LEU A 25 22.99 19.60 5.73
C LEU A 25 24.06 20.62 5.32
N GLN A 26 25.13 20.17 4.66
CA GLN A 26 26.15 21.06 4.10
C GLN A 26 25.58 21.97 3.02
N ARG A 27 24.72 21.45 2.12
CA ARG A 27 24.05 22.26 1.10
C ARG A 27 23.06 23.24 1.69
N GLN A 28 22.25 22.84 2.68
CA GLN A 28 21.39 23.76 3.40
C GLN A 28 22.20 24.92 4.00
N LYS A 29 23.33 24.62 4.65
CA LYS A 29 24.22 25.63 5.21
C LYS A 29 24.80 26.58 4.15
N GLN A 30 25.24 26.04 2.98
CA GLN A 30 25.80 26.81 1.89
C GLN A 30 24.81 27.81 1.27
N ILE A 31 23.53 27.43 1.17
CA ILE A 31 22.48 28.27 0.59
C ILE A 31 21.67 29.03 1.64
N TYR A 32 22.06 28.95 2.93
CA TYR A 32 21.33 29.54 4.06
C TYR A 32 19.87 29.20 4.10
N ALA A 33 19.51 27.96 3.71
CA ALA A 33 18.13 27.47 3.73
C ALA A 33 17.85 26.70 5.01
N MET A 34 16.58 26.75 5.45
CA MET A 34 16.04 25.97 6.56
C MET A 34 14.77 25.27 6.11
N ASP A 35 14.55 24.04 6.57
CA ASP A 35 13.26 23.38 6.45
C ASP A 35 12.33 23.75 7.63
N PHE A 36 11.07 23.34 7.57
CA PHE A 36 10.09 23.67 8.61
C PHE A 36 10.47 23.10 9.97
N ASN A 37 11.12 21.94 10.04
CA ASN A 37 11.58 21.35 11.29
C ASN A 37 12.76 22.16 11.87
N ASP A 38 13.63 22.69 11.00
CA ASP A 38 14.74 23.53 11.45
C ASP A 38 14.26 24.77 12.19
N LEU A 39 13.14 25.37 11.79
CA LEU A 39 12.56 26.52 12.48
C LEU A 39 12.28 26.21 13.96
N MET A 40 11.74 25.02 14.24
CA MET A 40 11.47 24.58 15.60
C MET A 40 12.75 24.23 16.34
N TYR A 41 13.59 23.39 15.77
CA TYR A 41 14.80 22.89 16.43
C TYR A 41 15.84 23.98 16.69
N PHE A 42 16.07 24.87 15.75
CA PHE A 42 17.00 26.00 15.97
C PHE A 42 16.45 27.00 16.96
N THR A 43 15.14 27.22 17.02
CA THR A 43 14.54 28.08 18.05
C THR A 43 14.77 27.49 19.44
N LEU A 44 14.52 26.20 19.64
CA LEU A 44 14.79 25.53 20.91
C LEU A 44 16.27 25.57 21.29
N ASP A 45 17.16 25.37 20.33
CA ASP A 45 18.61 25.42 20.55
C ASP A 45 19.08 26.84 20.92
N ILE A 46 18.58 27.87 20.22
CA ILE A 46 18.88 29.27 20.58
C ILE A 46 18.38 29.58 21.98
N PHE A 47 17.18 29.19 22.34
CA PHE A 47 16.63 29.45 23.68
C PHE A 47 17.40 28.72 24.77
N SER A 48 17.92 27.54 24.44
CA SER A 48 18.75 26.75 25.39
C SER A 48 20.16 27.33 25.59
N ARG A 49 20.78 27.88 24.53
CA ARG A 49 22.17 28.37 24.56
C ARG A 49 22.27 29.83 24.84
N CYS A 50 21.23 30.62 24.55
CA CYS A 50 21.19 32.06 24.69
C CYS A 50 20.07 32.49 25.64
N PRO A 51 20.23 32.35 26.96
CA PRO A 51 19.18 32.67 27.92
C PRO A 51 18.63 34.09 27.82
N GLU A 52 19.47 35.03 27.39
CA GLU A 52 19.08 36.45 27.17
C GLU A 52 18.06 36.58 26.02
N VAL A 53 18.14 35.70 25.00
CA VAL A 53 17.16 35.70 23.91
C VAL A 53 15.83 35.14 24.42
N LEU A 54 15.88 34.02 25.18
CA LEU A 54 14.69 33.45 25.79
C LEU A 54 14.02 34.45 26.72
N GLN A 55 14.82 35.11 27.61
CA GLN A 55 14.31 36.10 28.54
C GLN A 55 13.62 37.27 27.82
N LYS A 56 14.18 37.74 26.71
CA LYS A 56 13.55 38.79 25.89
C LYS A 56 12.16 38.39 25.42
N TRP A 57 11.96 37.10 24.99
CA TRP A 57 10.64 36.64 24.57
C TRP A 57 9.72 36.41 25.76
N GLN A 58 10.19 35.88 26.88
CA GLN A 58 9.44 35.73 28.10
C GLN A 58 8.92 37.09 28.64
N ASP A 59 9.76 38.15 28.54
CA ASP A 59 9.39 39.50 28.97
C ASP A 59 8.35 40.14 28.04
N ARG A 60 8.35 39.74 26.79
CA ARG A 60 7.41 40.26 25.79
C ARG A 60 6.08 39.52 25.79
N LEU A 61 6.07 38.22 26.04
CA LEU A 61 4.91 37.34 25.96
C LEU A 61 4.41 36.98 27.35
N ASN A 62 3.65 37.92 27.98
CA ASN A 62 3.12 37.74 29.33
C ASN A 62 1.93 36.77 29.39
N TYR A 63 1.22 36.55 28.30
CA TYR A 63 0.08 35.64 28.19
C TYR A 63 0.24 34.84 26.89
N ILE A 64 0.12 33.54 27.00
CA ILE A 64 0.21 32.61 25.86
C ILE A 64 -1.09 31.85 25.77
N GLN A 65 -1.69 31.86 24.60
CA GLN A 65 -2.88 31.09 24.28
C GLN A 65 -2.59 30.21 23.06
N VAL A 66 -2.84 28.91 23.18
CA VAL A 66 -2.60 27.94 22.14
C VAL A 66 -3.93 27.30 21.77
N ASP A 67 -4.36 27.49 20.53
CA ASP A 67 -5.56 26.86 19.99
C ASP A 67 -5.22 25.56 19.23
N GLU A 68 -6.20 24.67 19.05
CA GLU A 68 -6.04 23.34 18.42
C GLU A 68 -4.91 22.53 19.05
N PHE A 69 -4.70 22.66 20.36
CA PHE A 69 -3.55 22.10 21.08
C PHE A 69 -3.42 20.59 20.95
N GLN A 70 -4.52 19.84 20.69
CA GLN A 70 -4.48 18.41 20.45
C GLN A 70 -3.60 18.02 19.26
N ASP A 71 -3.32 18.95 18.33
CA ASP A 71 -2.47 18.69 17.17
C ASP A 71 -0.98 19.00 17.42
N SER A 72 -0.64 19.45 18.63
CA SER A 72 0.72 19.81 19.00
C SER A 72 1.59 18.58 19.18
N SER A 73 2.85 18.71 18.78
CA SER A 73 3.91 17.74 19.01
C SER A 73 4.66 18.00 20.33
N VAL A 74 5.41 17.01 20.79
CA VAL A 74 6.30 17.16 21.97
C VAL A 74 7.28 18.32 21.81
N THR A 75 7.79 18.54 20.59
CA THR A 75 8.74 19.63 20.30
C THR A 75 8.08 21.01 20.43
N GLU A 76 6.82 21.14 19.97
CA GLU A 76 6.04 22.38 20.12
C GLU A 76 5.72 22.63 21.58
N MET A 77 5.36 21.60 22.35
CA MET A 77 5.15 21.73 23.79
C MET A 77 6.40 22.21 24.51
N GLN A 78 7.58 21.66 24.18
CA GLN A 78 8.86 22.15 24.76
C GLN A 78 9.07 23.63 24.49
N LEU A 79 8.75 24.12 23.28
CA LEU A 79 8.88 25.53 22.96
C LEU A 79 7.91 26.40 23.80
N ILE A 80 6.66 25.95 23.93
CA ILE A 80 5.62 26.61 24.74
C ILE A 80 6.07 26.70 26.20
N ASP A 81 6.58 25.62 26.77
CA ASP A 81 7.08 25.57 28.15
C ASP A 81 8.25 26.52 28.37
N MET A 82 9.20 26.57 27.45
CA MET A 82 10.31 27.51 27.55
C MET A 82 9.84 28.95 27.56
N ILE A 83 8.90 29.32 26.67
CA ILE A 83 8.43 30.73 26.59
C ILE A 83 7.54 31.09 27.76
N SER A 84 6.67 30.18 28.24
CA SER A 84 5.73 30.42 29.32
C SER A 84 6.39 30.39 30.69
N GLY A 85 7.56 29.77 30.83
CA GLY A 85 8.19 29.40 32.10
C GLY A 85 8.47 30.54 33.09
N LYS A 86 8.50 31.80 32.64
CA LYS A 86 8.65 32.96 33.50
C LYS A 86 7.36 33.37 34.23
N HIS A 87 6.24 33.31 33.55
CA HIS A 87 4.97 33.86 34.04
C HIS A 87 3.93 32.77 34.31
N ASN A 88 4.07 31.58 33.72
CA ASN A 88 3.10 30.48 33.76
C ASN A 88 1.67 30.87 33.38
N ASN A 89 1.51 31.96 32.61
CA ASN A 89 0.23 32.44 32.11
C ASN A 89 -0.06 31.73 30.77
N LEU A 90 -0.28 30.42 30.84
CA LEU A 90 -0.52 29.55 29.67
C LEU A 90 -1.97 29.09 29.66
N MET A 91 -2.65 29.28 28.55
CA MET A 91 -3.97 28.76 28.26
C MET A 91 -3.87 27.90 27.02
N ILE A 92 -4.33 26.67 27.10
CA ILE A 92 -4.48 25.78 25.92
C ILE A 92 -5.95 25.54 25.66
N VAL A 93 -6.33 25.46 24.38
CA VAL A 93 -7.67 25.14 23.93
C VAL A 93 -7.56 24.01 22.94
N GLY A 94 -8.40 22.99 23.07
CA GLY A 94 -8.36 21.86 22.18
C GLY A 94 -9.42 20.79 22.46
N ASP A 95 -9.59 19.91 21.53
CA ASP A 95 -10.50 18.76 21.61
C ASP A 95 -9.71 17.47 21.34
N PRO A 96 -9.42 16.63 22.36
CA PRO A 96 -8.65 15.40 22.18
C PRO A 96 -9.34 14.42 21.20
N ASP A 97 -10.69 14.50 21.09
CA ASP A 97 -11.46 13.69 20.16
C ASP A 97 -11.32 14.15 18.69
N GLN A 98 -10.65 15.28 18.44
CA GLN A 98 -10.34 15.81 17.11
C GLN A 98 -8.85 15.72 16.76
N ASN A 99 -8.04 14.99 17.52
CA ASN A 99 -6.67 14.70 17.13
C ASN A 99 -6.67 13.66 15.98
N ILE A 100 -6.29 14.10 14.79
CA ILE A 100 -6.20 13.30 13.56
C ILE A 100 -4.84 13.44 12.85
N TYR A 101 -3.82 13.98 13.53
CA TYR A 101 -2.49 14.22 12.98
C TYR A 101 -1.37 13.49 13.75
N GLU A 102 -1.69 12.38 14.43
CA GLU A 102 -0.67 11.58 15.13
C GLU A 102 0.41 11.05 14.16
N TRP A 103 0.05 10.80 12.91
CA TRP A 103 0.99 10.43 11.85
C TRP A 103 2.00 11.55 11.49
N ARG A 104 1.73 12.82 11.86
CA ARG A 104 2.64 13.96 11.77
C ARG A 104 3.44 14.21 13.05
N GLY A 105 3.21 13.41 14.09
CA GLY A 105 3.92 13.51 15.37
C GLY A 105 3.18 14.27 16.45
N SER A 106 1.88 14.61 16.27
CA SER A 106 1.07 15.10 17.40
C SER A 106 0.85 13.98 18.41
N ASP A 107 0.68 14.35 19.68
CA ASP A 107 0.42 13.41 20.76
C ASP A 107 -0.77 13.89 21.60
N VAL A 108 -1.88 13.15 21.50
CA VAL A 108 -3.10 13.46 22.25
C VAL A 108 -2.89 13.49 23.77
N LYS A 109 -1.86 12.76 24.25
CA LYS A 109 -1.51 12.72 25.70
C LYS A 109 -1.10 14.07 26.24
N LEU A 110 -0.50 14.92 25.41
CA LEU A 110 -0.11 16.27 25.81
C LEU A 110 -1.32 17.09 26.30
N LEU A 111 -2.47 16.91 25.66
CA LEU A 111 -3.71 17.56 26.06
C LEU A 111 -4.42 16.82 27.21
N VAL A 112 -4.50 15.48 27.14
CA VAL A 112 -5.24 14.67 28.12
C VAL A 112 -4.58 14.70 29.50
N ASP A 113 -3.25 14.72 29.56
CA ASP A 113 -2.47 14.73 30.80
C ASP A 113 -1.90 16.12 31.17
N PHE A 114 -2.36 17.18 30.49
CA PHE A 114 -1.84 18.53 30.67
C PHE A 114 -1.94 19.03 32.11
N ASP A 115 -3.07 18.78 32.76
CA ASP A 115 -3.32 19.18 34.16
C ASP A 115 -2.38 18.51 35.15
N LYS A 116 -1.92 17.29 34.86
CA LYS A 116 -0.93 16.57 35.66
C LYS A 116 0.48 17.10 35.48
N ALA A 117 0.80 17.55 34.26
CA ALA A 117 2.13 18.07 33.91
C ALA A 117 2.31 19.53 34.36
N HIS A 118 1.21 20.30 34.49
CA HIS A 118 1.21 21.73 34.73
C HIS A 118 0.33 22.09 35.93
N GLU A 119 0.66 21.58 37.11
CA GLU A 119 -0.06 21.94 38.34
C GLU A 119 0.38 23.31 38.92
N PRO A 120 -0.56 24.14 39.35
CA PRO A 120 -2.02 23.98 39.34
C PRO A 120 -2.66 24.40 38.02
N THR A 121 -3.47 23.54 37.45
CA THR A 121 -4.23 23.84 36.23
C THR A 121 -5.72 23.87 36.49
N LYS A 122 -6.44 24.83 35.90
CA LYS A 122 -7.90 24.90 35.91
C LYS A 122 -8.46 24.43 34.58
N THR A 123 -9.10 23.26 34.57
CA THR A 123 -9.76 22.73 33.39
C THR A 123 -11.21 23.18 33.27
N ILE A 124 -11.63 23.66 32.11
CA ILE A 124 -13.00 24.13 31.81
C ILE A 124 -13.48 23.36 30.56
N PHE A 125 -14.62 22.68 30.67
CA PHE A 125 -15.26 21.98 29.56
C PHE A 125 -16.30 22.83 28.87
N LEU A 126 -16.19 23.00 27.54
CA LEU A 126 -17.16 23.68 26.68
C LEU A 126 -17.99 22.63 25.94
N ASN A 127 -18.96 22.03 26.64
CA ASN A 127 -19.74 20.91 26.12
C ASN A 127 -20.91 21.30 25.22
N GLN A 128 -21.32 22.58 25.22
CA GLN A 128 -22.41 23.04 24.37
C GLN A 128 -21.93 23.21 22.93
N ASN A 129 -22.50 22.44 22.03
CA ASN A 129 -22.30 22.54 20.59
C ASN A 129 -23.37 23.47 19.98
N TYR A 130 -22.95 24.34 19.06
CA TYR A 130 -23.79 25.32 18.39
C TYR A 130 -23.98 25.04 16.91
N ARG A 131 -23.25 24.03 16.37
CA ARG A 131 -23.21 23.68 14.96
C ARG A 131 -24.26 22.65 14.59
N SER A 132 -24.23 21.51 15.23
CA SER A 132 -24.94 20.31 14.81
C SER A 132 -26.25 20.08 15.53
N THR A 133 -27.17 19.34 14.90
CA THR A 133 -28.42 18.90 15.51
C THR A 133 -28.19 17.82 16.56
N PRO A 134 -29.16 17.60 17.50
CA PRO A 134 -29.07 16.55 18.52
C PRO A 134 -28.84 15.16 17.93
N GLN A 135 -29.42 14.82 16.76
CA GLN A 135 -29.30 13.53 16.09
C GLN A 135 -27.87 13.28 15.62
N ILE A 136 -27.20 14.29 15.05
CA ILE A 136 -25.82 14.21 14.60
C ILE A 136 -24.89 14.05 15.81
N LEU A 137 -25.10 14.87 16.85
CA LEU A 137 -24.27 14.77 18.07
C LEU A 137 -24.41 13.43 18.78
N LYS A 138 -25.60 12.83 18.75
CA LYS A 138 -25.79 11.50 19.32
C LYS A 138 -24.96 10.44 18.61
N CYS A 139 -24.92 10.46 17.27
CA CYS A 139 -24.04 9.59 16.50
C CYS A 139 -22.57 9.81 16.86
N ALA A 140 -22.13 11.07 16.95
CA ALA A 140 -20.74 11.41 17.26
C ALA A 140 -20.34 10.96 18.67
N ASN A 141 -21.15 11.25 19.69
CA ASN A 141 -20.89 10.86 21.07
C ASN A 141 -20.84 9.34 21.23
N THR A 142 -21.84 8.63 20.68
CA THR A 142 -21.88 7.16 20.77
C THR A 142 -20.66 6.50 20.10
N LEU A 143 -20.23 7.00 18.95
CA LEU A 143 -19.05 6.53 18.25
C LEU A 143 -17.79 6.71 19.09
N ILE A 144 -17.55 7.93 19.56
CA ILE A 144 -16.28 8.30 20.20
C ILE A 144 -16.14 7.71 21.62
N ASP A 145 -17.23 7.31 22.24
CA ASP A 145 -17.21 6.63 23.55
C ASP A 145 -16.48 5.29 23.53
N ASN A 146 -16.27 4.71 22.35
CA ASN A 146 -15.47 3.51 22.18
C ASN A 146 -13.95 3.75 22.29
N ASN A 147 -13.48 5.01 22.33
CA ASN A 147 -12.07 5.32 22.57
C ASN A 147 -11.74 5.27 24.06
N GLN A 148 -10.61 4.67 24.38
CA GLN A 148 -10.13 4.57 25.76
C GLN A 148 -9.36 5.81 26.20
N TYR A 149 -8.55 6.36 25.27
CA TYR A 149 -7.69 7.52 25.55
C TYR A 149 -8.41 8.83 25.18
N ARG A 150 -9.26 9.31 26.10
CA ARG A 150 -10.01 10.57 25.92
C ARG A 150 -10.38 11.21 27.25
N LEU A 151 -10.65 12.53 27.21
CA LEU A 151 -11.34 13.21 28.29
C LEU A 151 -12.85 12.99 28.10
N LYS A 152 -13.49 12.30 29.04
CA LYS A 152 -14.93 12.03 28.94
C LYS A 152 -15.72 13.33 28.97
N LYS A 153 -16.40 13.60 27.88
CA LYS A 153 -17.31 14.74 27.68
C LYS A 153 -18.43 14.30 26.75
N ASP A 154 -19.63 14.81 27.00
CA ASP A 154 -20.76 14.63 26.10
C ASP A 154 -21.14 15.97 25.50
N LEU A 155 -21.02 16.09 24.20
CA LEU A 155 -21.51 17.28 23.50
C LEU A 155 -23.03 17.27 23.51
N PHE A 156 -23.60 18.39 23.87
CA PHE A 156 -25.04 18.63 23.78
C PHE A 156 -25.34 19.94 23.02
N THR A 157 -26.51 20.03 22.47
CA THR A 157 -26.99 21.27 21.82
C THR A 157 -28.34 21.68 22.36
N ARG A 158 -28.62 22.96 22.30
CA ARG A 158 -29.96 23.54 22.57
C ARG A 158 -30.76 23.77 21.29
N SER A 159 -30.24 23.37 20.14
CA SER A 159 -30.95 23.42 18.87
C SER A 159 -32.14 22.47 18.89
N ASN A 160 -33.16 22.80 18.12
CA ASN A 160 -34.32 21.91 17.93
C ASN A 160 -33.91 20.61 17.26
N ASP A 161 -34.76 19.59 17.39
CA ASP A 161 -34.60 18.34 16.68
C ASP A 161 -34.45 18.57 15.18
N GLY A 162 -33.42 17.95 14.61
CA GLY A 162 -33.09 18.04 13.19
C GLY A 162 -33.54 16.81 12.39
N ALA A 163 -33.04 16.71 11.19
CA ALA A 163 -33.24 15.53 10.38
C ALA A 163 -32.57 14.29 11.00
N LYS A 164 -33.18 13.13 10.81
CA LYS A 164 -32.53 11.86 11.18
C LYS A 164 -31.26 11.65 10.32
N VAL A 165 -30.27 10.96 10.89
CA VAL A 165 -29.11 10.50 10.15
C VAL A 165 -29.52 9.31 9.29
N TYR A 166 -29.04 9.25 8.05
CA TYR A 166 -29.34 8.15 7.13
C TYR A 166 -28.06 7.41 6.76
N HIS A 167 -28.18 6.10 6.72
CA HIS A 167 -27.17 5.23 6.15
C HIS A 167 -27.73 4.57 4.88
N TYR A 168 -27.04 4.76 3.75
CA TYR A 168 -27.41 4.15 2.47
C TYR A 168 -26.42 3.04 2.11
N HIS A 169 -26.93 1.81 2.07
CA HIS A 169 -26.19 0.66 1.57
C HIS A 169 -26.57 0.42 0.12
N THR A 170 -25.61 0.48 -0.80
CA THR A 170 -25.84 0.44 -2.23
C THR A 170 -25.16 -0.75 -2.89
N LYS A 171 -25.61 -1.14 -4.11
CA LYS A 171 -25.12 -2.31 -4.81
C LYS A 171 -23.66 -2.18 -5.31
N ASN A 172 -23.21 -0.97 -5.56
CA ASN A 172 -21.86 -0.65 -6.01
C ASN A 172 -21.58 0.85 -5.87
N GLU A 173 -20.34 1.27 -6.09
CA GLU A 173 -19.90 2.67 -5.97
C GLU A 173 -20.58 3.63 -6.96
N TYR A 174 -21.03 3.15 -8.12
CA TYR A 174 -21.81 3.98 -9.06
C TYR A 174 -23.20 4.28 -8.51
N ALA A 175 -23.85 3.28 -7.92
CA ALA A 175 -25.15 3.46 -7.26
C ALA A 175 -25.03 4.35 -5.99
N GLU A 176 -23.88 4.30 -5.32
CA GLU A 176 -23.52 5.20 -4.21
C GLU A 176 -23.48 6.66 -4.70
N ALA A 177 -22.76 6.93 -5.78
CA ALA A 177 -22.70 8.27 -6.39
C ALA A 177 -24.06 8.73 -6.95
N ASP A 178 -24.84 7.84 -7.61
CA ASP A 178 -26.17 8.15 -8.09
C ASP A 178 -27.10 8.53 -6.93
N LYS A 179 -26.96 7.88 -5.76
CA LYS A 179 -27.75 8.22 -4.56
C LYS A 179 -27.39 9.60 -4.00
N ILE A 180 -26.14 9.99 -4.01
CA ILE A 180 -25.71 11.34 -3.63
C ILE A 180 -26.37 12.36 -4.54
N ILE A 181 -26.34 12.15 -5.85
CA ILE A 181 -26.97 13.03 -6.86
C ILE A 181 -28.47 13.16 -6.62
N GLU A 182 -29.16 12.05 -6.42
CA GLU A 182 -30.59 12.04 -6.11
C GLU A 182 -30.93 12.90 -4.88
N ILE A 183 -30.16 12.75 -3.79
CA ILE A 183 -30.37 13.50 -2.56
C ILE A 183 -30.09 14.99 -2.76
N ILE A 184 -29.00 15.35 -3.44
CA ILE A 184 -28.67 16.75 -3.76
C ILE A 184 -29.80 17.38 -4.56
N GLN A 185 -30.25 16.74 -5.64
CA GLN A 185 -31.31 17.24 -6.50
C GLN A 185 -32.64 17.38 -5.76
N ASP A 186 -32.98 16.41 -4.88
CA ASP A 186 -34.19 16.43 -4.08
C ASP A 186 -34.18 17.59 -3.05
N LEU A 187 -33.06 17.76 -2.33
CA LEU A 187 -32.93 18.84 -1.35
C LEU A 187 -32.89 20.22 -2.03
N ARG A 188 -32.30 20.35 -3.20
CA ARG A 188 -32.34 21.58 -3.99
C ARG A 188 -33.77 21.93 -4.41
N LYS A 189 -34.55 20.97 -4.84
CA LYS A 189 -35.95 21.16 -5.22
C LYS A 189 -36.81 21.51 -4.01
N LYS A 190 -36.66 20.82 -2.88
CA LYS A 190 -37.53 20.97 -1.69
C LYS A 190 -37.15 22.13 -0.79
N SER A 191 -35.85 22.35 -0.57
CA SER A 191 -35.32 23.28 0.42
C SER A 191 -34.63 24.48 -0.20
N LYS A 192 -34.56 24.60 -1.53
CA LYS A 192 -33.79 25.63 -2.27
C LYS A 192 -32.31 25.69 -1.84
N ALA A 193 -31.75 24.57 -1.46
CA ALA A 193 -30.33 24.47 -1.11
C ALA A 193 -29.44 24.82 -2.30
N ASN A 194 -28.34 25.53 -2.06
CA ASN A 194 -27.30 25.76 -3.05
C ASN A 194 -26.39 24.51 -3.17
N PHE A 195 -25.60 24.38 -4.24
CA PHE A 195 -24.61 23.31 -4.32
C PHE A 195 -23.54 23.46 -3.24
N SER A 196 -23.17 24.69 -2.88
CA SER A 196 -22.21 25.00 -1.82
C SER A 196 -22.66 24.57 -0.41
N ASP A 197 -23.98 24.26 -0.22
CA ASP A 197 -24.49 23.72 1.04
C ASP A 197 -24.17 22.21 1.23
N PHE A 198 -23.52 21.57 0.25
CA PHE A 198 -23.21 20.14 0.27
C PHE A 198 -21.71 19.89 0.31
N ALA A 199 -21.30 18.96 1.17
CA ALA A 199 -19.95 18.42 1.19
C ALA A 199 -19.96 16.89 1.05
N VAL A 200 -19.03 16.36 0.25
CA VAL A 200 -18.75 14.93 0.13
C VAL A 200 -17.38 14.66 0.73
N LEU A 201 -17.35 13.93 1.84
CA LEU A 201 -16.17 13.63 2.61
C LEU A 201 -15.75 12.17 2.40
N TYR A 202 -14.49 11.95 2.15
CA TYR A 202 -13.91 10.62 1.96
C TYR A 202 -12.61 10.44 2.73
N ARG A 203 -12.31 9.17 3.09
CA ARG A 203 -11.07 8.82 3.81
C ARG A 203 -9.83 8.97 2.93
N SER A 204 -9.92 8.56 1.69
CA SER A 204 -8.80 8.56 0.72
C SER A 204 -9.25 9.18 -0.59
N GLY A 205 -8.34 9.90 -1.23
CA GLY A 205 -8.62 10.67 -2.44
C GLY A 205 -9.10 9.86 -3.64
N PHE A 206 -8.72 8.59 -3.76
CA PHE A 206 -9.16 7.75 -4.89
C PHE A 206 -10.67 7.53 -4.93
N LEU A 207 -11.37 7.64 -3.78
CA LEU A 207 -12.83 7.50 -3.71
C LEU A 207 -13.59 8.60 -4.47
N SER A 208 -12.95 9.74 -4.72
CA SER A 208 -13.59 10.85 -5.44
C SER A 208 -13.92 10.52 -6.90
N ARG A 209 -13.14 9.64 -7.54
CA ARG A 209 -13.19 9.40 -8.99
C ARG A 209 -14.58 9.08 -9.55
N VAL A 210 -15.28 8.11 -8.92
CA VAL A 210 -16.61 7.70 -9.41
C VAL A 210 -17.61 8.82 -9.21
N ILE A 211 -17.49 9.56 -8.11
CA ILE A 211 -18.36 10.70 -7.79
C ILE A 211 -18.09 11.85 -8.76
N GLU A 212 -16.84 12.19 -9.04
CA GLU A 212 -16.42 13.18 -10.03
C GLU A 212 -17.02 12.87 -11.40
N LYS A 213 -16.84 11.61 -11.86
CA LYS A 213 -17.42 11.15 -13.14
C LYS A 213 -18.94 11.34 -13.17
N LYS A 214 -19.64 10.91 -12.13
CA LYS A 214 -21.09 11.00 -12.04
C LYS A 214 -21.59 12.45 -11.91
N PHE A 215 -20.89 13.29 -11.20
CA PHE A 215 -21.21 14.71 -11.11
C PHE A 215 -21.06 15.39 -12.48
N THR A 216 -19.98 15.13 -13.20
CA THR A 216 -19.77 15.62 -14.57
C THR A 216 -20.88 15.13 -15.52
N GLU A 217 -21.20 13.83 -15.51
CA GLU A 217 -22.26 13.24 -16.36
C GLU A 217 -23.65 13.87 -16.09
N ASN A 218 -23.89 14.36 -14.86
CA ASN A 218 -25.17 14.94 -14.46
C ASN A 218 -25.15 16.47 -14.36
N GLY A 219 -24.07 17.13 -14.80
CA GLY A 219 -23.92 18.59 -14.78
C GLY A 219 -23.99 19.19 -13.37
N ILE A 220 -23.49 18.46 -12.36
CA ILE A 220 -23.38 18.98 -10.99
C ILE A 220 -22.02 19.64 -10.83
N PRO A 221 -21.96 20.96 -10.59
CA PRO A 221 -20.71 21.66 -10.38
C PRO A 221 -20.08 21.23 -9.04
N TYR A 222 -18.78 20.92 -9.06
CA TYR A 222 -18.04 20.50 -7.87
C TYR A 222 -16.63 21.06 -7.85
N GLU A 223 -16.06 21.16 -6.67
CA GLU A 223 -14.68 21.55 -6.40
C GLU A 223 -14.01 20.55 -5.47
N ILE A 224 -12.77 20.16 -5.77
CA ILE A 224 -11.95 19.35 -4.87
C ILE A 224 -11.11 20.28 -4.00
N PHE A 225 -11.53 20.43 -2.74
CA PHE A 225 -10.88 21.30 -1.79
C PHE A 225 -9.57 20.70 -1.28
N GLY A 226 -8.50 21.49 -1.40
CA GLY A 226 -7.16 21.06 -0.97
C GLY A 226 -6.52 19.96 -1.82
N GLY A 227 -7.06 19.69 -3.00
CA GLY A 227 -6.59 18.68 -3.93
C GLY A 227 -6.77 19.08 -5.39
N VAL A 228 -6.46 18.16 -6.28
CA VAL A 228 -6.67 18.29 -7.72
C VAL A 228 -7.58 17.18 -8.22
N LYS A 229 -8.32 17.43 -9.30
CA LYS A 229 -9.19 16.43 -9.95
C LYS A 229 -8.38 15.16 -10.24
N PHE A 230 -9.03 14.00 -10.18
CA PHE A 230 -8.33 12.71 -10.28
C PHE A 230 -7.38 12.61 -11.48
N TYR A 231 -7.86 12.97 -12.67
CA TYR A 231 -7.04 12.91 -13.89
C TYR A 231 -5.96 14.00 -13.99
N GLN A 232 -6.00 15.03 -13.16
CA GLN A 232 -4.98 16.09 -13.08
C GLN A 232 -3.88 15.78 -12.06
N ARG A 233 -4.02 14.72 -11.26
CA ARG A 233 -3.02 14.29 -10.28
C ARG A 233 -1.71 13.92 -10.97
N MET A 234 -0.59 14.26 -10.32
CA MET A 234 0.74 14.14 -10.91
C MET A 234 1.05 12.73 -11.37
N GLU A 235 0.78 11.72 -10.55
CA GLU A 235 1.03 10.31 -10.85
C GLU A 235 0.17 9.79 -12.01
N ILE A 236 -1.05 10.28 -12.15
CA ILE A 236 -1.94 9.93 -13.26
C ILE A 236 -1.45 10.59 -14.55
N GLN A 237 -1.08 11.87 -14.48
CA GLN A 237 -0.51 12.60 -15.60
C GLN A 237 0.83 12.00 -16.07
N ASP A 238 1.65 11.45 -15.16
CA ASP A 238 2.89 10.77 -15.52
C ASP A 238 2.61 9.49 -16.32
N ILE A 239 1.68 8.65 -15.86
CA ILE A 239 1.29 7.44 -16.60
C ILE A 239 0.60 7.80 -17.92
N MET A 240 -0.27 8.81 -17.95
CA MET A 240 -0.86 9.33 -19.18
C MET A 240 0.19 9.81 -20.17
N ALA A 241 1.29 10.41 -19.69
CA ALA A 241 2.38 10.81 -20.56
C ALA A 241 3.15 9.61 -21.15
N TYR A 242 3.33 8.51 -20.39
CA TYR A 242 3.83 7.26 -20.98
C TYR A 242 2.90 6.73 -22.07
N LEU A 243 1.60 6.68 -21.83
CA LEU A 243 0.60 6.23 -22.80
C LEU A 243 0.57 7.10 -24.05
N ARG A 244 0.64 8.45 -23.88
CA ARG A 244 0.68 9.40 -24.99
C ARG A 244 1.95 9.28 -25.81
N LEU A 245 3.10 9.10 -25.17
CA LEU A 245 4.38 8.90 -25.87
C LEU A 245 4.33 7.63 -26.73
N ILE A 246 3.75 6.55 -26.21
CA ILE A 246 3.60 5.29 -26.93
C ILE A 246 2.64 5.44 -28.13
N ALA A 247 1.50 6.10 -27.93
CA ALA A 247 0.43 6.18 -28.91
C ALA A 247 0.64 7.27 -29.99
N PHE A 248 1.28 8.40 -29.63
CA PHE A 248 1.33 9.60 -30.45
C PHE A 248 2.73 10.16 -30.67
N ASP A 249 3.74 9.63 -30.01
CA ASP A 249 5.12 10.13 -30.06
C ASP A 249 5.26 11.60 -29.63
N ASP A 250 4.55 11.98 -28.57
CA ASP A 250 4.37 13.35 -28.10
C ASP A 250 5.58 13.88 -27.33
N ASP A 251 6.16 14.97 -27.81
CA ASP A 251 7.34 15.63 -27.22
C ASP A 251 7.10 16.21 -25.82
N VAL A 252 5.88 16.66 -25.53
CA VAL A 252 5.53 17.17 -24.19
C VAL A 252 5.55 16.03 -23.19
N SER A 253 4.96 14.91 -23.58
CA SER A 253 4.97 13.67 -22.79
C SER A 253 6.39 13.13 -22.62
N PHE A 254 7.21 13.13 -23.67
CA PHE A 254 8.62 12.76 -23.57
C PHE A 254 9.35 13.58 -22.50
N LYS A 255 9.27 14.92 -22.57
CA LYS A 255 9.92 15.82 -21.60
C LYS A 255 9.49 15.53 -20.16
N ARG A 256 8.22 15.15 -19.96
CA ARG A 256 7.67 14.86 -18.65
C ARG A 256 8.26 13.58 -18.06
N ILE A 257 8.38 12.51 -18.85
CA ILE A 257 8.67 11.17 -18.31
C ILE A 257 10.09 10.67 -18.56
N VAL A 258 10.88 11.26 -19.44
CA VAL A 258 12.23 10.76 -19.75
C VAL A 258 13.12 10.64 -18.51
N ASN A 259 12.91 11.47 -17.49
CA ASN A 259 13.61 11.40 -16.21
C ASN A 259 12.69 11.11 -15.00
N THR A 260 11.51 10.56 -15.22
CA THR A 260 10.54 10.17 -14.19
C THR A 260 10.14 8.71 -14.40
N PRO A 261 10.61 7.77 -13.55
CA PRO A 261 11.56 7.87 -12.44
C PRO A 261 12.95 8.38 -12.86
N ARG A 262 13.78 8.75 -11.89
CA ARG A 262 15.09 9.35 -12.16
C ARG A 262 15.99 8.41 -12.97
N ARG A 263 16.39 8.86 -14.21
CA ARG A 263 17.27 8.14 -15.14
C ARG A 263 18.57 8.88 -15.44
N ARG A 264 18.94 9.83 -14.59
CA ARG A 264 20.08 10.74 -14.83
C ARG A 264 19.97 11.51 -16.15
N PHE A 265 18.74 11.81 -16.57
CA PHE A 265 18.42 12.53 -17.80
C PHE A 265 18.02 13.97 -17.47
N GLY A 266 19.02 14.78 -17.10
CA GLY A 266 18.81 16.14 -16.65
C GLY A 266 18.73 17.16 -17.81
N ARG A 267 18.62 18.44 -17.45
CA ARG A 267 18.41 19.57 -18.37
C ARG A 267 19.43 19.62 -19.53
N ALA A 268 20.72 19.35 -19.26
CA ALA A 268 21.76 19.36 -20.27
C ALA A 268 21.51 18.31 -21.39
N LYS A 269 20.98 17.14 -21.04
CA LYS A 269 20.65 16.10 -22.02
C LYS A 269 19.41 16.47 -22.84
N LEU A 270 18.40 17.08 -22.23
CA LEU A 270 17.25 17.63 -22.96
C LEU A 270 17.66 18.73 -23.92
N GLN A 271 18.53 19.64 -23.49
CA GLN A 271 19.08 20.68 -24.38
C GLN A 271 19.88 20.07 -25.55
N ARG A 272 20.63 18.96 -25.29
CA ARG A 272 21.36 18.28 -26.36
C ARG A 272 20.41 17.71 -27.41
N ILE A 273 19.29 17.08 -27.00
CA ILE A 273 18.27 16.61 -27.95
C ILE A 273 17.71 17.79 -28.76
N GLN A 274 17.38 18.91 -28.13
CA GLN A 274 16.88 20.11 -28.82
C GLN A 274 17.84 20.62 -29.88
N VAL A 275 19.14 20.53 -29.64
CA VAL A 275 20.18 20.94 -30.64
C VAL A 275 20.29 19.92 -31.77
N LEU A 276 20.07 18.65 -31.49
CA LEU A 276 20.16 17.55 -32.47
C LEU A 276 18.88 17.39 -33.30
N GLN A 277 17.76 17.95 -32.84
CA GLN A 277 16.47 17.83 -33.50
C GLN A 277 16.46 18.67 -34.81
N ASP A 278 16.11 18.04 -35.92
CA ASP A 278 16.03 18.66 -37.25
C ASP A 278 14.65 19.29 -37.56
N GLY A 279 13.70 19.26 -36.61
CA GLY A 279 12.37 19.84 -36.73
C GLY A 279 11.31 18.93 -37.35
N GLU A 280 11.69 17.85 -38.00
CA GLU A 280 10.76 16.85 -38.55
C GLU A 280 10.55 15.64 -37.62
N LYS A 281 11.53 15.36 -36.74
CA LYS A 281 11.53 14.20 -35.85
C LYS A 281 11.12 14.57 -34.42
N SER A 282 10.51 13.63 -33.72
CA SER A 282 10.21 13.77 -32.31
C SER A 282 11.48 13.72 -31.42
N PHE A 283 11.37 14.17 -30.19
CA PHE A 283 12.48 14.04 -29.23
C PHE A 283 12.86 12.60 -28.96
N PHE A 284 11.89 11.71 -28.99
CA PHE A 284 12.12 10.27 -28.78
C PHE A 284 12.92 9.67 -29.94
N GLU A 285 12.52 9.95 -31.19
CA GLU A 285 13.24 9.51 -32.40
C GLU A 285 14.65 10.11 -32.46
N THR A 286 14.77 11.43 -32.18
CA THR A 286 16.06 12.11 -32.11
C THR A 286 16.99 11.48 -31.07
N LEU A 287 16.46 11.14 -29.87
CA LEU A 287 17.26 10.43 -28.85
C LEU A 287 17.69 9.04 -29.33
N LYS A 288 16.77 8.30 -29.94
CA LYS A 288 17.01 6.93 -30.42
C LYS A 288 18.11 6.88 -31.48
N GLU A 289 18.08 7.78 -32.44
CA GLU A 289 19.09 7.87 -33.51
C GLU A 289 20.46 8.32 -32.99
N ASN A 290 20.50 9.10 -31.91
CA ASN A 290 21.71 9.67 -31.37
C ASN A 290 22.13 9.03 -30.02
N ILE A 291 21.68 7.81 -29.73
CA ILE A 291 21.91 7.17 -28.43
C ILE A 291 23.39 6.96 -28.11
N ASP A 292 24.23 6.88 -29.15
CA ASP A 292 25.68 6.72 -29.02
C ASP A 292 26.43 8.02 -28.68
N ASP A 293 25.74 9.17 -28.68
CA ASP A 293 26.33 10.45 -28.24
C ASP A 293 26.83 10.29 -26.78
N PRO A 294 28.11 10.66 -26.52
CA PRO A 294 28.73 10.52 -25.19
C PRO A 294 27.91 11.14 -24.05
N VAL A 295 27.10 12.17 -24.36
CA VAL A 295 26.24 12.86 -23.38
C VAL A 295 25.18 11.92 -22.81
N PHE A 296 24.70 10.94 -23.58
CA PHE A 296 23.64 10.02 -23.15
C PHE A 296 24.16 8.75 -22.48
N LYS A 297 25.43 8.37 -22.69
CA LYS A 297 26.01 7.12 -22.16
C LYS A 297 25.92 6.93 -20.64
N SER A 298 25.89 8.03 -19.89
CA SER A 298 25.82 8.01 -18.42
C SER A 298 24.39 8.08 -17.87
N SER A 299 23.37 7.82 -18.70
CA SER A 299 21.95 7.89 -18.30
C SER A 299 21.23 6.60 -18.62
N GLY A 300 20.05 6.41 -18.04
CA GLY A 300 19.13 5.33 -18.40
C GLY A 300 18.32 5.59 -19.69
N ALA A 301 18.96 6.25 -20.68
CA ALA A 301 18.31 6.57 -21.95
C ALA A 301 18.07 5.32 -22.80
N LYS A 302 19.03 4.38 -22.79
CA LYS A 302 18.93 3.14 -23.54
C LYS A 302 17.81 2.27 -23.05
N GLU A 303 17.74 2.08 -21.73
CA GLU A 303 16.69 1.29 -21.07
C GLU A 303 15.31 1.96 -21.28
N PHE A 304 15.26 3.31 -21.31
CA PHE A 304 14.03 4.05 -21.60
C PHE A 304 13.56 3.82 -23.04
N ILE A 305 14.46 3.87 -24.02
CA ILE A 305 14.15 3.59 -25.41
C ILE A 305 13.66 2.14 -25.57
N GLU A 306 14.38 1.18 -25.00
CA GLU A 306 14.01 -0.23 -25.06
C GLU A 306 12.62 -0.48 -24.44
N LEU A 307 12.29 0.18 -23.33
CA LEU A 307 10.98 0.11 -22.69
C LEU A 307 9.87 0.60 -23.64
N ILE A 308 10.05 1.82 -24.19
CA ILE A 308 9.02 2.44 -25.03
C ILE A 308 8.84 1.66 -26.33
N ASP A 309 9.93 1.24 -27.00
CA ASP A 309 9.85 0.46 -28.22
C ASP A 309 9.17 -0.90 -28.00
N ASN A 310 9.54 -1.61 -26.93
CA ASN A 310 8.95 -2.93 -26.62
C ASN A 310 7.44 -2.83 -26.41
N ILE A 311 6.98 -1.82 -25.67
CA ILE A 311 5.53 -1.64 -25.45
C ILE A 311 4.86 -1.13 -26.72
N ARG A 312 5.51 -0.26 -27.51
CA ARG A 312 5.00 0.28 -28.76
C ARG A 312 4.78 -0.83 -29.83
N ASP A 313 5.63 -1.83 -29.85
CA ASP A 313 5.52 -2.98 -30.78
C ASP A 313 4.41 -3.96 -30.37
N GLU A 314 4.00 -3.93 -29.12
CA GLU A 314 3.07 -4.92 -28.54
C GLU A 314 1.71 -4.34 -28.14
N TYR A 315 1.59 -3.02 -27.90
CA TYR A 315 0.37 -2.43 -27.30
C TYR A 315 -0.91 -2.68 -28.10
N SER A 316 -0.81 -2.89 -29.41
CA SER A 316 -1.97 -3.23 -30.25
C SER A 316 -2.37 -4.72 -30.20
N LYS A 317 -1.56 -5.55 -29.55
CA LYS A 317 -1.73 -7.01 -29.47
C LYS A 317 -2.04 -7.48 -28.04
N ILE A 318 -1.93 -6.61 -27.06
CA ILE A 318 -2.19 -6.89 -25.66
C ILE A 318 -3.41 -6.08 -25.18
N PRO A 319 -4.12 -6.56 -24.16
CA PRO A 319 -5.21 -5.82 -23.55
C PRO A 319 -4.74 -4.45 -23.00
N LEU A 320 -5.64 -3.46 -23.04
CA LEU A 320 -5.34 -2.12 -22.51
C LEU A 320 -4.91 -2.15 -21.04
N SER A 321 -5.59 -2.95 -20.23
CA SER A 321 -5.26 -3.13 -18.82
C SER A 321 -3.86 -3.69 -18.62
N GLU A 322 -3.45 -4.65 -19.43
CA GLU A 322 -2.08 -5.22 -19.42
C GLU A 322 -1.05 -4.17 -19.86
N CYS A 323 -1.37 -3.35 -20.87
CA CYS A 323 -0.50 -2.27 -21.31
C CYS A 323 -0.23 -1.26 -20.18
N VAL A 324 -1.28 -0.83 -19.48
CA VAL A 324 -1.16 0.10 -18.34
C VAL A 324 -0.37 -0.53 -17.18
N GLU A 325 -0.62 -1.81 -16.87
CA GLU A 325 0.08 -2.52 -15.81
C GLU A 325 1.57 -2.67 -16.12
N ARG A 326 1.91 -3.03 -17.34
CA ARG A 326 3.31 -3.14 -17.80
C ARG A 326 4.02 -1.79 -17.74
N ILE A 327 3.39 -0.71 -18.17
CA ILE A 327 3.97 0.63 -18.07
C ILE A 327 4.29 0.96 -16.60
N CYS A 328 3.35 0.75 -15.69
CA CYS A 328 3.55 1.04 -14.27
C CYS A 328 4.71 0.23 -13.67
N ALA A 329 4.82 -1.06 -14.04
CA ALA A 329 5.83 -1.97 -13.50
C ALA A 329 7.20 -1.83 -14.18
N GLU A 330 7.25 -1.92 -15.53
CA GLU A 330 8.49 -1.95 -16.30
C GLU A 330 9.21 -0.61 -16.37
N SER A 331 8.46 0.52 -16.32
CA SER A 331 9.05 1.85 -16.20
C SER A 331 9.77 2.08 -14.86
N GLY A 332 9.50 1.24 -13.86
CA GLY A 332 9.91 1.43 -12.48
C GLY A 332 9.11 2.50 -11.73
N TYR A 333 8.02 3.04 -12.32
CA TYR A 333 7.25 4.13 -11.73
C TYR A 333 6.51 3.67 -10.45
N GLU A 334 5.90 2.50 -10.48
CA GLU A 334 5.25 1.93 -9.28
C GLU A 334 6.24 1.71 -8.14
N LYS A 335 7.44 1.20 -8.45
CA LYS A 335 8.51 1.06 -7.47
C LYS A 335 8.94 2.41 -6.90
N TYR A 336 9.10 3.41 -7.76
CA TYR A 336 9.43 4.78 -7.38
C TYR A 336 8.40 5.38 -6.39
N ILE A 337 7.10 5.23 -6.67
CA ILE A 337 6.04 5.69 -5.76
C ILE A 337 6.10 4.94 -4.41
N ARG A 338 6.33 3.62 -4.42
CA ARG A 338 6.48 2.83 -3.19
C ARG A 338 7.69 3.28 -2.34
N GLU A 339 8.81 3.59 -2.99
CA GLU A 339 10.03 4.08 -2.32
C GLU A 339 9.84 5.48 -1.72
N LEU A 340 8.99 6.31 -2.31
CA LEU A 340 8.60 7.60 -1.72
C LEU A 340 7.73 7.45 -0.46
N GLY A 341 7.15 6.28 -0.22
CA GLY A 341 6.22 6.04 0.89
C GLY A 341 4.86 6.72 0.74
N ASP A 342 4.57 7.29 -0.42
CA ASP A 342 3.33 8.00 -0.73
C ASP A 342 2.23 7.01 -1.11
N MET A 343 1.47 6.60 -0.12
CA MET A 343 0.40 5.62 -0.28
C MET A 343 -0.80 6.17 -1.06
N GLU A 344 -1.07 7.46 -0.96
CA GLU A 344 -2.18 8.06 -1.72
C GLU A 344 -1.92 7.98 -3.22
N ARG A 345 -0.71 8.30 -3.65
CA ARG A 345 -0.30 8.14 -5.06
C ARG A 345 -0.34 6.68 -5.51
N PHE A 346 0.05 5.76 -4.63
CA PHE A 346 -0.02 4.33 -4.93
C PHE A 346 -1.47 3.84 -5.10
N GLU A 347 -2.40 4.30 -4.24
CA GLU A 347 -3.82 4.04 -4.36
C GLU A 347 -4.41 4.63 -5.65
N ASN A 348 -4.03 5.86 -5.99
CA ASN A 348 -4.43 6.49 -7.25
C ASN A 348 -3.95 5.71 -8.49
N LEU A 349 -2.72 5.21 -8.44
CA LEU A 349 -2.15 4.38 -9.52
C LEU A 349 -2.92 3.05 -9.66
N SER A 350 -3.26 2.42 -8.54
CA SER A 350 -4.05 1.19 -8.51
C SER A 350 -5.46 1.43 -9.06
N GLU A 351 -6.05 2.58 -8.73
CA GLU A 351 -7.34 3.00 -9.26
C GLU A 351 -7.27 3.25 -10.79
N PHE A 352 -6.18 3.86 -11.27
CA PHE A 352 -6.00 4.07 -12.71
C PHE A 352 -5.89 2.75 -13.49
N LYS A 353 -5.20 1.74 -12.94
CA LYS A 353 -5.17 0.38 -13.50
C LYS A 353 -6.59 -0.22 -13.57
N ARG A 354 -7.39 0.00 -12.52
CA ARG A 354 -8.79 -0.44 -12.48
C ARG A 354 -9.63 0.23 -13.57
N ILE A 355 -9.44 1.53 -13.81
CA ILE A 355 -10.12 2.28 -14.90
C ILE A 355 -9.82 1.63 -16.26
N ALA A 356 -8.56 1.31 -16.54
CA ALA A 356 -8.19 0.66 -17.80
C ALA A 356 -8.91 -0.70 -17.96
N SER A 357 -8.96 -1.50 -16.90
CA SER A 357 -9.68 -2.79 -16.92
C SER A 357 -11.20 -2.62 -17.06
N GLU A 358 -11.82 -1.62 -16.42
CA GLU A 358 -13.24 -1.32 -16.59
C GLU A 358 -13.57 -0.83 -18.00
N TYR A 359 -12.69 -0.01 -18.57
CA TYR A 359 -12.85 0.48 -19.92
C TYR A 359 -12.84 -0.66 -20.94
N GLU A 360 -11.90 -1.57 -20.78
CA GLU A 360 -11.80 -2.79 -21.60
C GLU A 360 -13.05 -3.66 -21.48
N LYS A 361 -13.57 -3.89 -20.27
CA LYS A 361 -14.82 -4.66 -20.07
C LYS A 361 -16.04 -4.01 -20.71
N ASN A 362 -16.10 -2.68 -20.75
CA ASN A 362 -17.26 -1.95 -21.28
C ASN A 362 -17.25 -1.83 -22.80
N TYR A 363 -16.06 -1.75 -23.42
CA TYR A 363 -15.90 -1.48 -24.86
C TYR A 363 -15.30 -2.66 -25.64
N GLY A 364 -14.94 -3.77 -24.98
CA GLY A 364 -14.37 -4.99 -25.54
C GLY A 364 -12.85 -5.03 -25.54
N GLU A 365 -12.28 -6.21 -25.79
CA GLU A 365 -10.82 -6.46 -25.71
C GLU A 365 -10.00 -5.74 -26.80
N ASN A 366 -10.63 -5.28 -27.87
CA ASN A 366 -9.97 -4.59 -28.99
C ASN A 366 -9.98 -3.07 -28.89
N VAL A 367 -10.09 -2.54 -27.67
CA VAL A 367 -10.13 -1.10 -27.46
C VAL A 367 -8.80 -0.46 -27.81
N SER A 368 -8.85 0.58 -28.63
CA SER A 368 -7.68 1.36 -29.02
C SER A 368 -7.14 2.19 -27.86
N LEU A 369 -5.83 2.08 -27.58
CA LEU A 369 -5.13 2.95 -26.63
C LEU A 369 -5.39 4.44 -26.91
N LYS A 370 -5.46 4.84 -28.18
CA LYS A 370 -5.73 6.23 -28.62
C LYS A 370 -7.12 6.69 -28.20
N GLU A 371 -8.13 5.82 -28.33
CA GLU A 371 -9.52 6.12 -27.91
C GLU A 371 -9.61 6.29 -26.39
N PHE A 372 -8.95 5.43 -25.63
CA PHE A 372 -8.87 5.54 -24.19
C PHE A 372 -8.23 6.87 -23.75
N ILE A 373 -7.08 7.24 -24.33
CA ILE A 373 -6.41 8.50 -24.04
C ILE A 373 -7.31 9.71 -24.35
N ASN A 374 -7.99 9.69 -25.52
CA ASN A 374 -8.89 10.77 -25.92
C ASN A 374 -10.06 10.89 -24.96
N GLN A 375 -10.65 9.79 -24.55
CA GLN A 375 -11.78 9.82 -23.62
C GLN A 375 -11.38 10.36 -22.24
N ILE A 376 -10.21 9.98 -21.72
CA ILE A 376 -9.71 10.55 -20.46
C ILE A 376 -9.41 12.03 -20.62
N SER A 377 -8.82 12.46 -21.75
CA SER A 377 -8.52 13.86 -22.02
C SER A 377 -9.80 14.72 -21.99
N LEU A 378 -10.86 14.26 -22.62
CA LEU A 378 -12.18 14.94 -22.58
C LEU A 378 -12.75 15.06 -21.16
N GLN A 379 -12.49 14.08 -20.28
CA GLN A 379 -12.93 14.14 -18.87
C GLN A 379 -12.05 15.09 -18.02
N SER A 380 -10.85 15.42 -18.47
CA SER A 380 -9.93 16.31 -17.74
C SER A 380 -10.06 17.79 -18.13
N GLU A 381 -10.67 18.11 -19.27
CA GLU A 381 -10.77 19.47 -19.84
C GLU A 381 -12.02 20.25 -19.37
N ASP A 382 -12.85 19.67 -18.50
CA ASP A 382 -14.02 20.36 -17.96
C ASP A 382 -13.60 21.43 -16.91
N ASP A 383 -12.87 22.41 -17.36
CA ASP A 383 -12.63 23.68 -16.64
C ASP A 383 -13.89 24.54 -16.77
N GLY A 384 -14.98 24.05 -16.16
CA GLY A 384 -16.21 24.84 -16.00
C GLY A 384 -15.87 26.15 -15.30
N GLU A 385 -16.45 27.25 -15.81
CA GLU A 385 -16.37 28.56 -15.19
C GLU A 385 -16.45 28.44 -13.66
N GLU A 386 -15.56 29.10 -12.94
CA GLU A 386 -15.55 29.16 -11.48
C GLU A 386 -16.92 29.65 -10.99
N SER A 387 -17.82 28.71 -10.74
CA SER A 387 -19.11 29.00 -10.11
C SER A 387 -18.90 29.09 -8.60
N PRO A 388 -19.32 30.16 -7.93
CA PRO A 388 -19.23 30.22 -6.47
C PRO A 388 -20.15 29.17 -5.79
N ASP A 389 -21.08 28.58 -6.54
CA ASP A 389 -22.04 27.57 -6.04
C ASP A 389 -21.67 26.16 -6.53
N MET A 390 -20.74 25.50 -5.81
CA MET A 390 -20.24 24.15 -6.14
C MET A 390 -20.28 23.24 -4.92
N VAL A 391 -20.55 21.93 -5.16
CA VAL A 391 -20.42 20.87 -4.15
C VAL A 391 -18.95 20.76 -3.74
N LYS A 392 -18.67 20.77 -2.45
CA LYS A 392 -17.32 20.65 -1.92
C LYS A 392 -16.97 19.16 -1.73
N MET A 393 -15.91 18.72 -2.37
CA MET A 393 -15.40 17.36 -2.26
C MET A 393 -14.01 17.38 -1.63
N MET A 394 -13.77 16.60 -0.57
CA MET A 394 -12.49 16.62 0.13
C MET A 394 -12.25 15.39 0.99
N THR A 395 -11.00 15.18 1.36
CA THR A 395 -10.68 14.20 2.41
C THR A 395 -11.21 14.70 3.76
N ILE A 396 -11.52 13.76 4.67
CA ILE A 396 -11.96 14.11 6.03
C ILE A 396 -10.90 14.96 6.76
N HIS A 397 -9.61 14.71 6.50
CA HIS A 397 -8.52 15.51 7.06
C HIS A 397 -8.57 16.98 6.60
N ALA A 398 -8.86 17.22 5.33
CA ALA A 398 -9.01 18.57 4.80
C ALA A 398 -10.29 19.29 5.29
N ALA A 399 -11.29 18.52 5.74
CA ALA A 399 -12.53 19.04 6.27
C ALA A 399 -12.42 19.54 7.74
N LYS A 400 -11.30 19.26 8.42
CA LYS A 400 -11.08 19.76 9.79
C LYS A 400 -11.16 21.29 9.81
N GLY A 401 -11.85 21.86 10.77
CA GLY A 401 -12.11 23.31 10.87
C GLY A 401 -13.27 23.82 10.02
N LEU A 402 -13.74 23.05 9.01
CA LEU A 402 -14.87 23.43 8.16
C LEU A 402 -16.20 22.92 8.71
N GLU A 403 -17.33 23.46 8.17
CA GLU A 403 -18.68 23.02 8.49
C GLU A 403 -19.61 23.20 7.29
N PHE A 404 -20.61 22.32 7.16
CA PHE A 404 -21.50 22.29 6.01
C PHE A 404 -22.92 21.91 6.42
N PRO A 405 -23.96 22.54 5.82
CA PRO A 405 -25.37 22.20 6.10
C PRO A 405 -25.69 20.72 5.84
N ASN A 406 -25.14 20.12 4.78
CA ASN A 406 -25.41 18.74 4.40
C ASN A 406 -24.11 18.02 4.09
N VAL A 407 -23.82 16.95 4.81
CA VAL A 407 -22.57 16.18 4.67
C VAL A 407 -22.87 14.74 4.25
N PHE A 408 -22.16 14.29 3.22
CA PHE A 408 -22.08 12.90 2.80
C PHE A 408 -20.73 12.34 3.23
N VAL A 409 -20.70 11.22 3.95
CA VAL A 409 -19.49 10.46 4.25
C VAL A 409 -19.54 9.18 3.42
N VAL A 410 -18.63 9.04 2.45
CA VAL A 410 -18.64 7.95 1.46
C VAL A 410 -17.55 6.94 1.71
N GLY A 411 -17.72 5.73 1.13
CA GLY A 411 -16.77 4.64 1.29
C GLY A 411 -16.71 4.11 2.72
N PHE A 412 -17.86 4.06 3.40
CA PHE A 412 -17.97 3.66 4.81
C PHE A 412 -17.88 2.14 4.95
N SER A 413 -16.69 1.59 4.61
CA SER A 413 -16.44 0.15 4.49
C SER A 413 -15.16 -0.26 5.19
N GLU A 414 -15.14 -1.46 5.80
CA GLU A 414 -13.96 -2.05 6.42
C GLU A 414 -12.75 -2.07 5.48
N GLY A 415 -11.59 -1.71 6.02
CA GLY A 415 -10.34 -1.64 5.26
C GLY A 415 -10.16 -0.33 4.47
N ILE A 416 -11.25 0.43 4.24
CA ILE A 416 -11.25 1.76 3.63
C ILE A 416 -11.44 2.81 4.72
N PHE A 417 -12.56 2.74 5.44
CA PHE A 417 -12.89 3.58 6.57
C PHE A 417 -13.65 2.76 7.65
N PRO A 418 -12.93 2.27 8.69
CA PRO A 418 -11.52 2.54 9.05
C PRO A 418 -10.51 1.93 8.09
N SER A 419 -9.34 2.59 7.98
CA SER A 419 -8.23 2.14 7.15
C SER A 419 -7.56 0.89 7.75
N ALA A 420 -7.52 -0.21 6.99
CA ALA A 420 -6.84 -1.43 7.41
C ALA A 420 -5.36 -1.17 7.69
N LYS A 421 -4.70 -0.39 6.84
CA LYS A 421 -3.28 -0.05 6.98
C LYS A 421 -2.99 0.64 8.32
N THR A 422 -3.78 1.67 8.67
CA THR A 422 -3.60 2.40 9.94
C THR A 422 -3.75 1.47 11.14
N ILE A 423 -4.73 0.56 11.09
CA ILE A 423 -4.96 -0.42 12.15
C ILE A 423 -3.85 -1.47 12.19
N GLU A 424 -3.38 -1.98 11.04
CA GLU A 424 -2.28 -2.94 10.96
C GLU A 424 -0.98 -2.38 11.53
N GLU A 425 -0.67 -1.12 11.22
CA GLU A 425 0.54 -0.44 11.69
C GLU A 425 0.49 -0.07 13.17
N ARG A 426 -0.66 0.38 13.68
CA ARG A 426 -0.77 0.98 15.01
C ARG A 426 -1.76 0.27 15.95
N LYS A 427 -2.39 -0.81 15.47
CA LYS A 427 -3.35 -1.64 16.22
C LYS A 427 -4.46 -0.81 16.86
N GLN A 428 -4.70 -0.97 18.17
CA GLN A 428 -5.75 -0.27 18.89
C GLN A 428 -5.62 1.27 18.80
N LEU A 429 -4.40 1.79 18.87
CA LEU A 429 -4.17 3.24 18.72
C LEU A 429 -4.56 3.73 17.32
N GLY A 430 -4.27 2.94 16.28
CA GLY A 430 -4.69 3.25 14.91
C GLY A 430 -6.21 3.22 14.75
N LEU A 431 -6.90 2.27 15.39
CA LEU A 431 -8.36 2.23 15.39
C LEU A 431 -8.96 3.44 16.12
N GLU A 432 -8.37 3.86 17.24
CA GLU A 432 -8.81 5.06 17.94
C GLU A 432 -8.59 6.35 17.13
N GLU A 433 -7.50 6.43 16.37
CA GLU A 433 -7.26 7.54 15.44
C GLU A 433 -8.29 7.56 14.31
N GLU A 434 -8.57 6.42 13.67
CA GLU A 434 -9.60 6.31 12.63
C GLU A 434 -11.01 6.64 13.18
N ARG A 435 -11.28 6.31 14.46
CA ARG A 435 -12.55 6.67 15.12
C ARG A 435 -12.64 8.16 15.39
N ARG A 436 -11.52 8.82 15.80
CA ARG A 436 -11.46 10.29 15.88
C ARG A 436 -11.67 10.95 14.51
N LEU A 437 -11.12 10.35 13.46
CA LEU A 437 -11.34 10.84 12.10
C LEU A 437 -12.83 10.74 11.70
N CYS A 438 -13.50 9.63 12.05
CA CYS A 438 -14.94 9.48 11.83
C CYS A 438 -15.77 10.48 12.67
N TYR A 439 -15.37 10.71 13.91
CA TYR A 439 -15.98 11.75 14.76
C TYR A 439 -15.85 13.13 14.12
N VAL A 440 -14.68 13.47 13.57
CA VAL A 440 -14.47 14.73 12.83
C VAL A 440 -15.41 14.78 11.63
N ALA A 441 -15.52 13.72 10.82
CA ALA A 441 -16.42 13.70 9.66
C ALA A 441 -17.88 13.95 10.04
N ILE A 442 -18.38 13.28 11.07
CA ILE A 442 -19.76 13.44 11.58
C ILE A 442 -20.01 14.87 12.07
N THR A 443 -19.06 15.43 12.81
CA THR A 443 -19.19 16.77 13.41
C THR A 443 -18.99 17.92 12.41
N ARG A 444 -18.69 17.64 11.13
CA ARG A 444 -18.73 18.67 10.06
C ARG A 444 -20.16 19.00 9.63
N ALA A 445 -21.14 18.15 9.95
CA ALA A 445 -22.51 18.35 9.54
C ALA A 445 -23.27 19.30 10.50
N GLU A 446 -23.94 20.31 9.92
CA GLU A 446 -24.83 21.20 10.68
C GLU A 446 -26.25 20.62 10.76
N LYS A 447 -26.85 20.31 9.60
CA LYS A 447 -28.29 20.00 9.48
C LYS A 447 -28.58 18.55 9.12
N ARG A 448 -27.79 17.95 8.20
CA ARG A 448 -28.02 16.59 7.71
C ARG A 448 -26.74 15.85 7.52
N LEU A 449 -26.75 14.60 7.94
CA LEU A 449 -25.66 13.65 7.77
C LEU A 449 -26.15 12.42 7.02
N PHE A 450 -25.40 12.04 5.99
CA PHE A 450 -25.61 10.85 5.19
C PHE A 450 -24.34 10.00 5.21
N LEU A 451 -24.46 8.76 5.66
CA LEU A 451 -23.40 7.77 5.65
C LEU A 451 -23.65 6.84 4.46
N LEU A 452 -22.65 6.57 3.64
CA LEU A 452 -22.83 5.76 2.45
C LEU A 452 -21.76 4.67 2.37
N ASP A 453 -22.19 3.48 2.04
CA ASP A 453 -21.32 2.37 1.67
C ASP A 453 -21.88 1.63 0.45
N SER A 454 -21.03 0.80 -0.16
CA SER A 454 -21.41 0.03 -1.32
C SER A 454 -20.83 -1.37 -1.28
N GLU A 455 -21.56 -2.33 -1.85
CA GLU A 455 -21.07 -3.66 -2.15
C GLU A 455 -20.03 -3.61 -3.29
N GLY A 456 -19.39 -4.74 -3.57
CA GLY A 456 -18.39 -4.91 -4.62
C GLY A 456 -17.04 -5.29 -4.04
N TYR A 457 -15.99 -4.93 -4.78
CA TYR A 457 -14.64 -5.32 -4.42
C TYR A 457 -13.75 -4.10 -4.25
N THR A 458 -12.80 -4.19 -3.32
CA THR A 458 -11.73 -3.20 -3.16
C THR A 458 -10.76 -3.29 -4.35
N GLN A 459 -9.86 -2.34 -4.47
CA GLN A 459 -8.80 -2.33 -5.50
C GLN A 459 -7.94 -3.61 -5.49
N ASN A 460 -7.79 -4.24 -4.32
CA ASN A 460 -7.03 -5.49 -4.14
C ASN A 460 -7.89 -6.75 -4.36
N GLY A 461 -9.08 -6.62 -4.95
CA GLY A 461 -9.98 -7.73 -5.24
C GLY A 461 -10.66 -8.35 -4.01
N LYS A 462 -10.54 -7.75 -2.83
CA LYS A 462 -11.26 -8.19 -1.62
C LYS A 462 -12.68 -7.64 -1.63
N GLN A 463 -13.64 -8.43 -1.14
CA GLN A 463 -15.02 -7.99 -1.00
C GLN A 463 -15.10 -6.80 -0.04
N LYS A 464 -15.87 -5.76 -0.42
CA LYS A 464 -16.19 -4.64 0.47
C LYS A 464 -17.13 -5.13 1.56
N LEU A 465 -16.85 -4.77 2.79
CA LEU A 465 -17.61 -5.11 3.97
C LEU A 465 -18.08 -3.84 4.66
N PRO A 466 -19.27 -3.79 5.27
CA PRO A 466 -19.75 -2.62 5.99
C PRO A 466 -18.78 -2.22 7.11
N SER A 467 -18.60 -0.91 7.32
CA SER A 467 -17.74 -0.38 8.38
C SER A 467 -18.23 -0.76 9.77
N ARG A 468 -17.33 -1.18 10.67
CA ARG A 468 -17.61 -1.36 12.10
C ARG A 468 -18.15 -0.10 12.77
N PHE A 469 -17.82 1.07 12.24
CA PHE A 469 -18.30 2.35 12.77
C PHE A 469 -19.82 2.47 12.71
N LEU A 470 -20.51 1.80 11.79
CA LEU A 470 -21.98 1.74 11.79
C LEU A 470 -22.52 1.08 13.06
N LYS A 471 -21.86 0.02 13.54
CA LYS A 471 -22.23 -0.65 14.78
C LYS A 471 -21.86 0.17 16.02
N GLU A 472 -20.70 0.84 15.96
CA GLU A 472 -20.21 1.70 17.04
C GLU A 472 -21.01 3.01 17.19
N ILE A 473 -21.60 3.54 16.11
CA ILE A 473 -22.55 4.65 16.12
C ILE A 473 -23.86 4.24 16.82
N GLY A 474 -24.21 2.94 16.78
CA GLY A 474 -25.47 2.40 17.27
C GLY A 474 -26.57 2.45 16.20
N GLU A 475 -27.15 1.30 15.88
CA GLU A 475 -28.15 1.16 14.81
C GLU A 475 -29.44 1.98 15.08
N GLU A 476 -29.72 2.29 16.32
CA GLU A 476 -30.85 3.14 16.75
C GLU A 476 -30.64 4.64 16.44
N ASN A 477 -29.42 5.06 16.14
CA ASN A 477 -29.08 6.45 15.92
C ASN A 477 -29.18 6.88 14.46
N TYR A 478 -29.39 5.94 13.53
CA TYR A 478 -29.58 6.24 12.10
C TYR A 478 -30.69 5.39 11.47
N ILE A 479 -31.16 5.79 10.30
CA ILE A 479 -32.08 5.00 9.49
C ILE A 479 -31.29 4.36 8.36
N ARG A 480 -31.25 3.03 8.32
CA ARG A 480 -30.66 2.28 7.21
C ARG A 480 -31.62 2.16 6.05
N ILE A 481 -31.12 2.47 4.85
CA ILE A 481 -31.80 2.25 3.57
C ILE A 481 -30.91 1.32 2.72
N GLY A 482 -31.48 0.21 2.31
CA GLY A 482 -30.75 -0.92 1.72
C GLY A 482 -30.60 -2.08 2.70
N THR A 483 -30.41 -3.28 2.18
CA THR A 483 -30.32 -4.50 2.98
C THR A 483 -28.90 -5.03 2.93
N ILE A 484 -28.23 -5.08 4.06
CA ILE A 484 -26.93 -5.75 4.23
C ILE A 484 -27.23 -7.23 4.45
N SER A 485 -26.63 -8.11 3.65
CA SER A 485 -26.80 -9.55 3.84
C SER A 485 -26.15 -10.00 5.14
N LYS A 486 -26.63 -11.13 5.69
CA LYS A 486 -26.10 -11.67 6.94
C LYS A 486 -24.63 -12.09 6.77
N GLU A 487 -24.30 -12.62 5.61
CA GLU A 487 -22.93 -13.00 5.24
C GLU A 487 -21.96 -11.81 5.22
N LEU A 488 -22.41 -10.66 4.71
CA LEU A 488 -21.61 -9.42 4.71
C LEU A 488 -21.38 -8.89 6.13
N GLN A 489 -22.42 -8.95 6.98
CA GLN A 489 -22.31 -8.52 8.37
C GLN A 489 -21.38 -9.42 9.19
N GLU A 490 -21.52 -10.74 9.06
CA GLU A 490 -20.63 -11.70 9.70
C GLU A 490 -19.21 -11.63 9.17
N GLY A 491 -19.06 -11.30 7.85
CA GLY A 491 -17.76 -11.02 7.24
C GLY A 491 -17.09 -9.79 7.84
N ALA A 492 -17.85 -8.71 8.06
CA ALA A 492 -17.35 -7.50 8.67
C ALA A 492 -16.92 -7.73 10.12
N ASP A 493 -17.71 -8.46 10.91
CA ASP A 493 -17.39 -8.79 12.31
C ASP A 493 -16.12 -9.64 12.39
N ARG A 494 -15.95 -10.65 11.51
CA ARG A 494 -14.72 -11.45 11.44
C ARG A 494 -13.51 -10.64 11.02
N PHE A 495 -13.65 -9.76 10.01
CA PHE A 495 -12.57 -8.89 9.57
C PHE A 495 -12.15 -7.95 10.70
N ALA A 496 -13.12 -7.36 11.42
CA ALA A 496 -12.89 -6.47 12.54
C ALA A 496 -12.11 -7.16 13.67
N SER A 497 -12.52 -8.37 14.06
CA SER A 497 -11.86 -9.19 15.09
C SER A 497 -10.43 -9.55 14.68
N ASN A 498 -10.21 -10.00 13.46
CA ASN A 498 -8.89 -10.40 12.98
C ASN A 498 -7.87 -9.23 12.94
N LEU A 499 -8.32 -8.01 12.68
CA LEU A 499 -7.43 -6.84 12.67
C LEU A 499 -7.02 -6.37 14.07
N CYS A 500 -7.94 -6.51 15.06
CA CYS A 500 -7.69 -6.09 16.44
C CYS A 500 -7.06 -7.21 17.28
N ASP A 501 -7.53 -8.46 17.08
CA ASP A 501 -7.15 -9.63 17.86
C ASP A 501 -5.98 -10.41 17.26
N ALA A 502 -5.41 -9.95 16.14
CA ALA A 502 -4.14 -10.52 15.73
C ALA A 502 -3.22 -10.42 16.95
N PRO A 503 -2.87 -11.55 17.61
CA PRO A 503 -2.05 -11.51 18.80
C PRO A 503 -0.85 -10.65 18.45
N ILE A 504 -0.48 -9.74 19.32
CA ILE A 504 0.87 -9.14 19.30
C ILE A 504 1.75 -10.38 19.25
N GLN A 505 2.20 -10.73 18.04
CA GLN A 505 3.07 -11.88 17.84
C GLN A 505 4.16 -11.70 18.88
N ASP A 506 4.27 -12.63 19.83
CA ASP A 506 5.08 -12.54 21.04
C ASP A 506 6.27 -11.63 20.83
N SER A 507 6.09 -10.35 21.11
CA SER A 507 7.18 -9.40 20.92
C SER A 507 8.17 -9.69 22.04
N ILE A 508 9.39 -9.98 21.67
CA ILE A 508 10.46 -10.21 22.64
C ILE A 508 10.56 -8.93 23.46
N PRO A 509 10.38 -9.00 24.78
CA PRO A 509 10.37 -7.81 25.65
C PRO A 509 11.72 -7.10 25.62
N VAL A 510 11.74 -5.82 25.94
CA VAL A 510 12.98 -5.08 26.17
C VAL A 510 13.77 -5.78 27.28
N GLY A 511 15.04 -6.09 27.02
CA GLY A 511 15.89 -6.95 27.85
C GLY A 511 15.92 -8.41 27.39
N GLY A 512 15.03 -8.84 26.48
CA GLY A 512 15.03 -10.19 25.92
C GLY A 512 16.22 -10.43 24.99
N GLU A 513 16.73 -11.66 24.99
CA GLU A 513 17.82 -12.06 24.10
C GLU A 513 17.29 -12.54 22.76
N VAL A 514 18.01 -12.15 21.71
CA VAL A 514 17.77 -12.57 20.31
C VAL A 514 19.06 -13.10 19.70
N SER A 515 18.94 -13.99 18.74
CA SER A 515 20.07 -14.49 17.99
C SER A 515 19.95 -14.11 16.51
N HIS A 516 20.97 -13.44 15.98
CA HIS A 516 21.03 -13.04 14.57
C HIS A 516 22.16 -13.84 13.87
N PRO A 517 21.91 -14.41 12.69
CA PRO A 517 22.89 -15.26 12.00
C PRO A 517 24.24 -14.58 11.75
N ALA A 518 24.24 -13.27 11.42
CA ALA A 518 25.45 -12.52 11.14
C ALA A 518 26.05 -11.80 12.38
N PHE A 519 25.23 -11.42 13.38
CA PHE A 519 25.66 -10.60 14.51
C PHE A 519 25.76 -11.37 15.83
N GLY A 520 25.31 -12.62 15.86
CA GLY A 520 25.30 -13.46 17.06
C GLY A 520 24.20 -13.08 18.06
N LYS A 521 24.43 -13.32 19.35
CA LYS A 521 23.48 -12.98 20.41
C LYS A 521 23.43 -11.49 20.64
N GLY A 522 22.23 -10.94 20.75
CA GLY A 522 21.98 -9.54 21.06
C GLY A 522 20.82 -9.39 22.05
N THR A 523 20.69 -8.21 22.64
CA THR A 523 19.62 -7.88 23.59
C THR A 523 18.70 -6.83 22.96
N VAL A 524 17.38 -7.04 23.03
CA VAL A 524 16.39 -6.05 22.61
C VAL A 524 16.43 -4.89 23.60
N VAL A 525 16.77 -3.69 23.11
CA VAL A 525 16.87 -2.45 23.93
C VAL A 525 15.71 -1.51 23.65
N GLY A 526 14.89 -1.78 22.62
CA GLY A 526 13.72 -0.99 22.29
C GLY A 526 12.98 -1.54 21.09
N TYR A 527 11.94 -0.83 20.67
CA TYR A 527 11.16 -1.14 19.46
C TYR A 527 11.35 -0.03 18.43
N GLY A 528 11.41 -0.39 17.16
CA GLY A 528 11.49 0.60 16.08
C GLY A 528 10.19 1.40 15.96
N LYS A 529 10.26 2.57 15.34
CA LYS A 529 9.16 3.54 15.22
C LYS A 529 7.84 2.95 14.69
N ASN A 530 7.91 1.88 13.92
CA ASN A 530 6.74 1.25 13.29
C ASN A 530 6.20 0.04 14.08
N GLY A 531 6.68 -0.21 15.29
CA GLY A 531 6.26 -1.37 16.09
C GLY A 531 6.60 -2.75 15.50
N ASN A 532 7.07 -2.83 14.26
CA ASN A 532 7.38 -4.06 13.52
C ASN A 532 8.88 -4.40 13.48
N SER A 533 9.70 -3.72 14.27
CA SER A 533 11.13 -3.96 14.38
C SER A 533 11.60 -3.84 15.82
N TYR A 534 12.69 -4.58 16.14
CA TYR A 534 13.41 -4.45 17.40
C TYR A 534 14.63 -3.56 17.21
N VAL A 535 14.91 -2.74 18.20
CA VAL A 535 16.22 -2.13 18.37
C VAL A 535 17.04 -3.10 19.20
N VAL A 536 18.10 -3.67 18.62
CA VAL A 536 18.89 -4.73 19.25
C VAL A 536 20.32 -4.27 19.42
N ARG A 537 20.83 -4.45 20.64
CA ARG A 537 22.24 -4.22 20.98
C ARG A 537 22.99 -5.54 20.92
N PHE A 538 24.02 -5.60 20.06
CA PHE A 538 24.90 -6.76 19.93
C PHE A 538 26.24 -6.46 20.59
N PRO A 539 26.79 -7.35 21.46
CA PRO A 539 28.06 -7.08 22.15
C PRO A 539 29.27 -6.84 21.23
N LYS A 540 29.19 -7.34 20.00
CA LYS A 540 30.24 -7.20 18.98
C LYS A 540 30.10 -5.97 18.09
N LEU A 541 29.04 -5.19 18.26
CA LEU A 541 28.78 -4.00 17.46
C LEU A 541 28.79 -2.76 18.35
N SER A 542 29.39 -1.69 17.86
CA SER A 542 29.45 -0.39 18.58
C SER A 542 28.12 0.37 18.53
N SER A 543 27.15 -0.04 17.70
CA SER A 543 25.85 0.61 17.54
C SER A 543 24.70 -0.41 17.57
N GLU A 544 23.54 0.06 18.03
CA GLU A 544 22.31 -0.70 18.02
C GLU A 544 21.80 -0.88 16.57
N ARG A 545 21.13 -2.00 16.31
CA ARG A 545 20.56 -2.32 15.00
C ARG A 545 19.04 -2.36 15.07
N VAL A 546 18.39 -1.75 14.10
CA VAL A 546 16.94 -1.89 13.91
C VAL A 546 16.70 -3.06 12.97
N LEU A 547 16.09 -4.12 13.47
CA LEU A 547 15.87 -5.37 12.73
C LEU A 547 14.39 -5.72 12.70
N SER A 548 13.85 -6.15 11.55
CA SER A 548 12.47 -6.58 11.43
C SER A 548 12.15 -7.71 12.40
N LYS A 549 10.97 -7.69 13.01
CA LYS A 549 10.45 -8.79 13.86
C LYS A 549 10.39 -10.12 13.11
N ASP A 550 10.11 -10.07 11.81
CA ASP A 550 10.02 -11.25 10.94
C ASP A 550 11.36 -12.01 10.83
N PHE A 551 12.46 -11.36 11.19
CA PHE A 551 13.80 -11.95 11.19
C PHE A 551 14.02 -12.92 12.37
N PHE A 552 13.24 -12.77 13.44
CA PHE A 552 13.36 -13.56 14.65
C PHE A 552 12.23 -14.57 14.75
N ASN A 553 12.29 -15.66 13.97
CA ASN A 553 11.38 -16.79 14.10
C ASN A 553 11.52 -17.45 15.47
N LYS A 554 10.45 -18.06 15.98
CA LYS A 554 10.40 -18.74 17.30
C LYS A 554 11.54 -19.75 17.56
N GLU A 555 12.17 -20.26 16.51
CA GLU A 555 13.29 -21.21 16.58
C GLU A 555 14.62 -20.59 17.04
N HIS A 556 14.70 -19.24 17.05
CA HIS A 556 15.92 -18.52 17.43
C HIS A 556 15.83 -17.78 18.78
N THR A 557 14.72 -17.96 19.50
CA THR A 557 14.54 -17.38 20.83
C THR A 557 15.01 -18.35 21.91
N LEU A 558 15.97 -17.93 22.74
CA LEU A 558 16.33 -18.67 23.94
C LEU A 558 15.32 -18.38 25.06
N PRO A 559 15.01 -19.36 25.95
CA PRO A 559 14.09 -19.13 27.04
C PRO A 559 14.60 -18.04 27.99
N VAL A 560 13.70 -17.11 28.31
CA VAL A 560 13.98 -16.04 29.29
C VAL A 560 14.13 -16.68 30.66
N ILE A 561 15.31 -16.59 31.27
CA ILE A 561 15.48 -16.87 32.69
C ILE A 561 14.93 -15.66 33.43
N THR A 562 13.73 -15.74 33.95
CA THR A 562 13.17 -14.77 34.89
C THR A 562 14.04 -14.75 36.14
N PRO A 563 14.56 -13.60 36.58
CA PRO A 563 15.19 -13.51 37.89
C PRO A 563 14.10 -13.74 38.96
N GLN A 564 14.26 -14.79 39.77
CA GLN A 564 13.44 -14.93 40.96
C GLN A 564 13.70 -13.71 41.86
N VAL A 565 12.61 -13.04 42.21
CA VAL A 565 12.62 -12.00 43.23
C VAL A 565 13.00 -12.66 44.55
N VAL A 566 14.25 -12.46 44.96
CA VAL A 566 14.66 -12.84 46.32
C VAL A 566 14.25 -11.67 47.21
N ASP A 567 13.41 -11.99 48.19
CA ASP A 567 12.97 -11.07 49.24
C ASP A 567 14.16 -10.38 49.92
N LYS A 568 14.06 -9.08 50.09
CA LYS A 568 14.98 -8.27 50.86
C LYS A 568 14.88 -8.63 52.36
N PRO A 569 15.99 -8.91 53.04
CA PRO A 569 16.02 -8.80 54.52
C PRO A 569 16.17 -7.33 54.92
N LYS A 570 15.48 -7.00 55.98
CA LYS A 570 15.49 -5.69 56.67
C LYS A 570 16.79 -5.45 57.44
N ASN A 571 17.17 -4.16 57.44
CA ASN A 571 18.04 -3.48 58.38
C ASN A 571 19.50 -3.94 58.52
N ILE A 572 20.42 -3.01 58.31
CA ILE A 572 21.45 -2.59 59.26
C ILE A 572 22.14 -1.31 58.75
N ASP A 573 22.50 -0.50 59.70
CA ASP A 573 22.96 0.87 59.86
C ASP A 573 24.10 1.43 58.98
N VAL A 574 24.00 2.74 58.84
CA VAL A 574 24.96 3.77 58.54
C VAL A 574 26.36 3.57 59.14
N ILE A 575 27.42 3.73 58.36
CA ILE A 575 28.69 4.35 58.72
C ILE A 575 29.30 5.03 57.50
N ASP A 576 29.61 6.30 57.64
CA ASP A 576 30.51 7.14 56.84
C ASP A 576 31.90 6.58 56.79
N ASP A 577 32.67 6.71 55.78
CA ASP A 577 33.88 7.52 55.77
C ASP A 577 34.63 7.52 54.44
N GLU A 578 35.24 8.62 54.25
CA GLU A 578 36.06 9.15 53.16
C GLU A 578 37.25 8.31 52.70
N THR A 579 37.70 8.73 51.52
CA THR A 579 39.10 8.92 51.08
C THR A 579 39.68 7.93 50.04
N ASN A 580 40.04 8.57 48.99
CA ASN A 580 41.35 8.67 48.33
C ASN A 580 41.71 7.82 47.09
N LYS A 581 41.87 8.60 46.04
CA LYS A 581 43.04 8.75 45.14
C LYS A 581 43.49 7.58 44.26
N ILE A 582 43.35 7.86 42.97
CA ILE A 582 44.34 7.95 41.87
C ILE A 582 45.54 7.02 41.92
N ILE A 583 45.76 6.21 40.90
CA ILE A 583 47.05 6.05 40.21
C ILE A 583 46.82 5.81 38.72
N VAL A 584 47.42 6.73 37.91
CA VAL A 584 47.69 6.61 36.48
C VAL A 584 49.03 5.84 36.38
N THR A 585 49.09 4.88 35.44
CA THR A 585 50.38 4.52 34.83
C THR A 585 50.23 4.36 33.34
N ASP A 586 50.92 5.22 32.63
CA ASP A 586 51.36 5.08 31.26
C ASP A 586 52.15 3.77 31.06
N ASP A 587 52.08 3.13 29.94
CA ASP A 587 53.17 3.10 28.97
C ASP A 587 52.96 2.06 27.85
N SER A 588 53.34 2.47 26.70
CA SER A 588 54.06 1.85 25.58
C SER A 588 53.27 1.28 24.39
N THR A 589 53.29 2.09 23.37
CA THR A 589 53.74 1.84 21.96
C THR A 589 53.80 0.40 21.48
N ILE A 590 53.08 0.10 20.38
CA ILE A 590 53.55 -0.70 19.24
C ILE A 590 52.88 -0.22 17.96
N SER A 591 53.70 0.16 17.05
CA SER A 591 53.78 0.41 15.61
C SER A 591 52.63 0.01 14.70
N GLU A 592 52.34 0.95 13.78
CA GLU A 592 51.72 0.79 12.49
C GLU A 592 52.35 -0.31 11.64
N GLU A 593 51.56 -1.23 11.13
CA GLU A 593 51.87 -1.94 9.88
C GLU A 593 50.64 -1.91 8.97
N THR A 594 50.88 -1.31 7.85
CA THR A 594 50.08 -1.19 6.64
C THR A 594 49.59 -2.55 6.15
N ILE A 595 48.31 -2.72 5.98
CA ILE A 595 47.75 -3.78 5.12
C ILE A 595 46.99 -3.09 3.97
N GLU A 596 47.60 -3.18 2.78
CA GLU A 596 46.98 -2.84 1.52
C GLU A 596 45.81 -3.80 1.25
N GLU A 597 44.64 -3.28 1.07
CA GLU A 597 43.48 -4.01 0.55
C GLU A 597 43.65 -4.25 -0.94
N LYS A 598 43.78 -5.50 -1.30
CA LYS A 598 43.54 -5.97 -2.67
C LYS A 598 42.04 -6.19 -2.86
N ILE A 599 41.43 -5.30 -3.61
CA ILE A 599 40.13 -5.53 -4.24
C ILE A 599 40.36 -6.56 -5.35
N VAL A 600 39.86 -7.77 -5.16
CA VAL A 600 39.75 -8.77 -6.20
C VAL A 600 38.38 -8.69 -6.79
N GLU A 601 38.26 -8.14 -7.97
CA GLU A 601 37.09 -8.27 -8.84
C GLU A 601 36.91 -9.76 -9.21
N ASN A 602 35.85 -10.35 -8.70
CA ASN A 602 35.46 -11.72 -9.00
C ASN A 602 34.52 -11.77 -10.22
N ASP A 603 35.05 -11.58 -11.42
CA ASP A 603 34.34 -11.84 -12.69
C ASP A 603 34.66 -13.22 -13.31
N ASP A 604 35.45 -14.04 -12.66
CA ASP A 604 36.01 -15.33 -13.24
C ASP A 604 35.42 -16.60 -12.62
N LEU A 605 34.13 -16.60 -12.20
CA LEU A 605 33.45 -17.81 -11.70
C LEU A 605 32.45 -18.44 -12.66
N LEU A 606 32.56 -18.16 -13.98
CA LEU A 606 31.73 -18.79 -15.01
C LEU A 606 32.48 -19.71 -15.99
N GLU A 607 33.77 -19.92 -15.81
CA GLU A 607 34.56 -20.88 -16.58
C GLU A 607 34.92 -22.07 -15.70
N GLY A 608 34.11 -23.14 -15.69
CA GLY A 608 34.50 -24.35 -14.98
C GLY A 608 33.48 -25.45 -14.82
N TYR A 609 32.37 -25.42 -15.56
CA TYR A 609 31.47 -26.57 -15.60
C TYR A 609 31.33 -27.11 -17.02
N GLU A 610 32.37 -27.72 -17.54
CA GLU A 610 32.28 -28.67 -18.66
C GLU A 610 31.82 -30.02 -18.10
N ALA A 611 30.61 -30.42 -18.47
CA ALA A 611 30.17 -31.80 -18.29
C ALA A 611 30.97 -32.67 -19.27
N VAL A 612 31.80 -33.55 -18.74
CA VAL A 612 32.51 -34.61 -19.49
C VAL A 612 31.48 -35.54 -20.12
N ALA A 613 31.24 -35.36 -21.39
CA ALA A 613 30.60 -36.37 -22.23
C ALA A 613 31.48 -36.56 -23.47
N THR A 614 32.40 -37.48 -23.36
CA THR A 614 33.09 -38.09 -24.51
C THR A 614 32.12 -38.98 -25.25
N GLU A 615 31.80 -38.59 -26.50
CA GLU A 615 31.76 -39.49 -27.66
C GLU A 615 31.30 -38.73 -28.92
N THR A 616 32.16 -38.75 -29.89
CA THR A 616 32.04 -38.19 -31.25
C THR A 616 31.08 -39.01 -32.09
N VAL A 617 30.15 -38.35 -32.83
CA VAL A 617 29.53 -38.93 -34.05
C VAL A 617 29.21 -37.81 -35.07
N PRO A 618 29.29 -38.10 -36.39
CA PRO A 618 29.52 -37.16 -37.48
C PRO A 618 28.24 -36.51 -38.06
N GLU A 619 28.51 -35.46 -38.81
CA GLU A 619 27.52 -34.70 -39.59
C GLU A 619 26.70 -35.56 -40.58
N TYR A 620 25.38 -35.32 -40.64
CA TYR A 620 24.55 -35.60 -41.80
C TYR A 620 23.57 -34.46 -42.12
N ILE A 621 23.47 -34.21 -43.40
CA ILE A 621 22.82 -33.17 -44.17
C ILE A 621 21.30 -33.06 -43.89
N VAL A 622 20.82 -31.86 -43.65
CA VAL A 622 19.39 -31.54 -43.53
C VAL A 622 18.80 -31.18 -44.91
N LYS A 623 17.85 -31.96 -45.38
CA LYS A 623 16.92 -31.55 -46.44
C LYS A 623 15.71 -30.87 -45.84
N LYS A 624 15.42 -29.63 -46.29
CA LYS A 624 14.18 -28.91 -46.03
C LYS A 624 13.00 -29.69 -46.53
N LYS A 625 11.96 -29.85 -45.73
CA LYS A 625 10.60 -30.13 -46.18
C LYS A 625 9.72 -28.94 -45.77
N GLU A 626 9.06 -28.39 -46.76
CA GLU A 626 8.07 -27.36 -46.68
C GLU A 626 6.86 -27.81 -45.84
N ALA A 627 6.45 -27.01 -44.92
CA ALA A 627 5.22 -27.19 -44.15
C ALA A 627 4.08 -26.52 -44.91
N THR A 628 3.11 -27.30 -45.33
CA THR A 628 1.81 -26.84 -45.84
C THR A 628 1.00 -26.19 -44.71
N GLU A 629 0.63 -24.96 -44.93
CA GLU A 629 -0.35 -24.23 -44.10
C GLU A 629 -1.71 -24.94 -44.22
N THR A 630 -2.20 -25.47 -43.14
CA THR A 630 -3.59 -25.84 -42.97
C THR A 630 -4.34 -24.67 -42.40
N ILE A 631 -5.18 -24.05 -43.18
CA ILE A 631 -6.17 -23.06 -42.77
C ILE A 631 -7.14 -23.78 -41.84
N VAL A 632 -7.15 -23.40 -40.57
CA VAL A 632 -8.17 -23.79 -39.58
C VAL A 632 -9.32 -22.79 -39.74
N GLU A 633 -10.46 -23.25 -40.19
CA GLU A 633 -11.70 -22.49 -40.27
C GLU A 633 -12.12 -22.00 -38.85
N GLU A 634 -12.53 -20.74 -38.82
CA GLU A 634 -13.17 -20.09 -37.65
C GLU A 634 -14.53 -20.76 -37.37
N ASN A 635 -14.58 -21.83 -36.60
CA ASN A 635 -15.83 -22.35 -36.01
C ASN A 635 -15.56 -23.42 -34.95
N ASP A 636 -14.94 -23.07 -33.84
CA ASP A 636 -15.01 -23.91 -32.64
C ASP A 636 -14.76 -23.07 -31.37
N ILE A 637 -15.67 -22.10 -31.13
CA ILE A 637 -15.89 -21.60 -29.79
C ILE A 637 -16.89 -22.57 -29.15
N PRO A 638 -16.54 -23.33 -28.10
CA PRO A 638 -17.45 -24.20 -27.40
C PRO A 638 -18.64 -23.36 -26.90
N GLN A 639 -19.85 -23.65 -27.39
CA GLN A 639 -21.06 -23.02 -26.88
C GLN A 639 -21.27 -23.39 -25.43
N ALA A 640 -21.67 -22.41 -24.59
CA ALA A 640 -22.03 -22.67 -23.22
C ALA A 640 -23.10 -23.77 -23.12
N PRO A 641 -22.98 -24.74 -22.20
CA PRO A 641 -23.93 -25.87 -22.10
C PRO A 641 -25.33 -25.39 -21.73
N ASP A 642 -26.35 -26.09 -22.27
CA ASP A 642 -27.75 -25.85 -21.90
C ASP A 642 -27.99 -26.36 -20.48
N LEU A 643 -28.27 -25.43 -19.56
CA LEU A 643 -28.48 -25.73 -18.14
C LEU A 643 -29.82 -26.43 -17.86
N SER A 644 -30.75 -26.52 -18.82
CA SER A 644 -32.04 -27.14 -18.61
C SER A 644 -31.98 -28.67 -18.42
N GLU A 645 -30.88 -29.30 -18.83
CA GLU A 645 -30.64 -30.74 -18.70
C GLU A 645 -30.01 -31.16 -17.35
N TYR A 646 -29.59 -30.19 -16.51
CA TYR A 646 -28.88 -30.48 -15.28
C TYR A 646 -29.74 -30.33 -14.03
N GLU A 647 -29.72 -31.38 -13.19
CA GLU A 647 -30.51 -31.44 -11.96
C GLU A 647 -29.78 -30.77 -10.79
N ASN A 648 -30.53 -30.09 -9.93
CA ASN A 648 -29.96 -29.51 -8.69
C ASN A 648 -29.91 -30.57 -7.60
N LEU A 649 -28.73 -31.17 -7.39
CA LEU A 649 -28.48 -32.22 -6.41
C LEU A 649 -28.60 -31.75 -4.94
N TRP A 650 -28.52 -30.42 -4.67
CA TRP A 650 -28.80 -29.88 -3.34
C TRP A 650 -30.21 -30.20 -2.84
N LYS A 651 -31.15 -30.42 -3.73
CA LYS A 651 -32.57 -30.70 -3.40
C LYS A 651 -32.89 -32.19 -3.20
N ARG A 652 -31.94 -33.08 -3.44
CA ARG A 652 -32.12 -34.51 -3.36
C ARG A 652 -31.71 -35.05 -1.98
N ASP A 653 -32.54 -35.86 -1.34
CA ASP A 653 -32.26 -36.40 0.00
C ASP A 653 -31.23 -37.53 0.00
N ASP A 654 -31.04 -38.22 -1.14
CA ASP A 654 -30.06 -39.28 -1.32
C ASP A 654 -28.62 -38.80 -1.58
N VAL A 655 -28.41 -37.47 -1.73
CA VAL A 655 -27.10 -36.87 -1.95
C VAL A 655 -26.57 -36.31 -0.64
N PRO A 656 -25.40 -36.73 -0.16
CA PRO A 656 -24.76 -36.14 1.03
C PRO A 656 -24.50 -34.65 0.85
N LYS A 657 -24.83 -33.85 1.88
CA LYS A 657 -24.63 -32.37 1.83
C LYS A 657 -23.28 -31.95 2.43
N GLU A 658 -22.68 -32.81 3.29
CA GLU A 658 -21.44 -32.57 4.03
C GLU A 658 -20.55 -33.82 3.99
N GLY A 659 -19.30 -33.69 4.45
CA GLY A 659 -18.36 -34.82 4.52
C GLY A 659 -17.63 -35.10 3.21
N TRP A 660 -17.67 -34.19 2.26
CA TRP A 660 -16.93 -34.27 1.03
C TRP A 660 -15.49 -33.75 1.17
N VAL A 661 -14.59 -34.30 0.39
CA VAL A 661 -13.18 -33.91 0.35
C VAL A 661 -12.81 -33.55 -1.09
N CYS A 662 -12.19 -32.40 -1.28
CA CYS A 662 -11.66 -32.02 -2.58
C CYS A 662 -10.33 -32.70 -2.84
N VAL A 663 -10.23 -33.47 -3.91
CA VAL A 663 -9.00 -34.18 -4.29
C VAL A 663 -8.19 -33.45 -5.37
N GLY A 664 -8.71 -32.40 -5.95
CA GLY A 664 -7.99 -31.60 -6.94
C GLY A 664 -8.85 -30.53 -7.60
N VAL A 665 -8.20 -29.63 -8.34
CA VAL A 665 -8.84 -28.59 -9.15
C VAL A 665 -8.32 -28.70 -10.58
N THR A 666 -9.22 -28.56 -11.57
CA THR A 666 -8.88 -28.56 -13.01
C THR A 666 -9.39 -27.29 -13.66
N ASP A 667 -8.59 -26.70 -14.55
CA ASP A 667 -8.98 -25.57 -15.41
C ASP A 667 -9.45 -26.11 -16.78
N LEU A 668 -10.66 -25.78 -17.18
CA LEU A 668 -11.23 -26.14 -18.49
C LEU A 668 -10.82 -25.17 -19.62
N GLY A 669 -10.01 -24.15 -19.30
CA GLY A 669 -9.59 -23.12 -20.27
C GLY A 669 -10.63 -22.02 -20.49
N ALA A 670 -11.92 -22.38 -20.48
CA ALA A 670 -13.07 -21.49 -20.64
C ALA A 670 -14.21 -21.88 -19.69
N PRO A 671 -15.19 -21.02 -19.42
CA PRO A 671 -16.34 -21.34 -18.58
C PRO A 671 -17.35 -22.21 -19.38
N VAL A 672 -17.03 -23.49 -19.54
CA VAL A 672 -17.82 -24.48 -20.35
C VAL A 672 -18.31 -25.65 -19.50
N GLY A 673 -17.86 -25.80 -18.28
CA GLY A 673 -18.32 -26.85 -17.38
C GLY A 673 -19.58 -26.45 -16.64
N VAL A 674 -20.40 -27.43 -16.21
CA VAL A 674 -21.55 -27.20 -15.33
C VAL A 674 -21.24 -27.77 -13.95
N CYS A 675 -21.54 -27.00 -12.91
CA CYS A 675 -21.42 -27.47 -11.53
C CYS A 675 -22.42 -28.60 -11.26
N GLU A 676 -21.96 -29.85 -11.13
CA GLU A 676 -22.81 -31.03 -10.97
C GLU A 676 -23.66 -30.99 -9.69
N MET A 677 -23.25 -30.26 -8.65
CA MET A 677 -24.00 -30.17 -7.40
C MET A 677 -25.19 -29.22 -7.46
N CYS A 678 -25.07 -28.06 -8.10
CA CYS A 678 -26.18 -27.12 -8.21
C CYS A 678 -26.91 -27.15 -9.56
N GLY A 679 -26.28 -27.65 -10.60
CA GLY A 679 -26.87 -27.81 -11.94
C GLY A 679 -27.15 -26.54 -12.73
N HIS A 680 -26.85 -25.35 -12.14
CA HIS A 680 -27.19 -24.05 -12.76
C HIS A 680 -26.05 -23.07 -12.84
N GLN A 681 -24.84 -23.44 -12.40
CA GLN A 681 -23.67 -22.60 -12.46
C GLN A 681 -22.71 -23.10 -13.53
N ILE A 682 -22.38 -22.25 -14.49
CA ILE A 682 -21.31 -22.51 -15.46
C ILE A 682 -19.97 -22.20 -14.79
N ILE A 683 -19.02 -23.12 -14.92
CA ILE A 683 -17.74 -23.06 -14.23
C ILE A 683 -16.57 -23.29 -15.19
N ARG A 684 -15.47 -22.61 -14.95
CA ARG A 684 -14.17 -22.82 -15.59
C ARG A 684 -13.28 -23.73 -14.76
N TYR A 685 -13.26 -23.50 -13.44
CA TYR A 685 -12.45 -24.28 -12.50
C TYR A 685 -13.34 -25.33 -11.83
N VAL A 686 -12.98 -26.59 -12.03
CA VAL A 686 -13.72 -27.75 -11.51
C VAL A 686 -13.01 -28.30 -10.29
N HIS A 687 -13.66 -28.21 -9.12
CA HIS A 687 -13.23 -28.88 -7.90
C HIS A 687 -13.75 -30.32 -7.92
N HIS A 688 -12.84 -31.30 -7.91
CA HIS A 688 -13.18 -32.72 -7.90
C HIS A 688 -13.44 -33.16 -6.45
N MET A 689 -14.73 -33.36 -6.14
CA MET A 689 -15.18 -33.73 -4.81
C MET A 689 -15.38 -35.23 -4.70
N GLN A 690 -14.91 -35.84 -3.62
CA GLN A 690 -15.11 -37.24 -3.31
C GLN A 690 -15.84 -37.42 -1.96
N HIS A 691 -16.75 -38.38 -1.90
CA HIS A 691 -17.47 -38.79 -0.70
C HIS A 691 -17.52 -40.32 -0.58
N PRO A 692 -17.34 -40.91 0.64
CA PRO A 692 -17.28 -42.35 0.79
C PRO A 692 -18.55 -43.09 0.36
N GLN A 693 -19.71 -42.41 0.38
CA GLN A 693 -21.03 -42.99 0.10
C GLN A 693 -21.68 -42.49 -1.19
N TYR A 694 -20.93 -41.69 -2.01
CA TYR A 694 -21.47 -41.15 -3.25
C TYR A 694 -20.41 -41.07 -4.35
N ARG A 695 -20.85 -40.98 -5.63
CA ARG A 695 -19.92 -40.81 -6.73
C ARG A 695 -19.16 -39.48 -6.64
N SER A 696 -18.00 -39.41 -7.22
CA SER A 696 -17.27 -38.15 -7.36
C SER A 696 -18.05 -37.12 -8.17
N LEU A 697 -17.98 -35.83 -7.79
CA LEU A 697 -18.65 -34.74 -8.46
C LEU A 697 -17.65 -33.65 -8.85
N GLY A 698 -17.85 -33.07 -10.05
CA GLY A 698 -17.14 -31.86 -10.51
C GLY A 698 -17.97 -30.63 -10.22
N VAL A 699 -17.50 -29.76 -9.32
CA VAL A 699 -18.30 -28.63 -8.84
C VAL A 699 -17.54 -27.30 -8.86
N GLY A 700 -18.26 -26.17 -8.84
CA GLY A 700 -17.65 -24.84 -8.64
C GLY A 700 -17.23 -24.62 -7.19
N CYS A 701 -16.31 -23.68 -6.95
CA CYS A 701 -15.68 -23.46 -5.63
C CYS A 701 -16.69 -23.16 -4.51
N ILE A 702 -17.79 -22.48 -4.79
CA ILE A 702 -18.85 -22.20 -3.80
C ILE A 702 -19.53 -23.49 -3.34
N CYS A 703 -19.90 -24.38 -4.30
CA CYS A 703 -20.47 -25.67 -3.94
C CYS A 703 -19.45 -26.57 -3.24
N ALA A 704 -18.19 -26.59 -3.70
CA ALA A 704 -17.11 -27.31 -3.04
C ALA A 704 -16.96 -26.89 -1.56
N GLY A 705 -16.90 -25.58 -1.30
CA GLY A 705 -16.77 -25.07 0.05
C GLY A 705 -17.98 -25.37 0.93
N LYS A 706 -19.20 -25.36 0.38
CA LYS A 706 -20.39 -25.79 1.13
C LYS A 706 -20.36 -27.28 1.45
N MET A 707 -19.85 -28.10 0.56
CA MET A 707 -19.73 -29.56 0.72
C MET A 707 -18.65 -29.94 1.73
N GLU A 708 -17.58 -29.14 1.85
CA GLU A 708 -16.50 -29.31 2.81
C GLU A 708 -16.78 -28.61 4.16
N GLY A 709 -17.75 -27.68 4.19
CA GLY A 709 -18.03 -26.84 5.35
C GLY A 709 -17.16 -25.58 5.46
N ASP A 710 -16.28 -25.30 4.45
CA ASP A 710 -15.39 -24.12 4.43
C ASP A 710 -15.26 -23.55 3.03
N ILE A 711 -16.02 -22.48 2.77
CA ILE A 711 -16.02 -21.79 1.47
C ILE A 711 -14.72 -21.01 1.24
N GLU A 712 -14.13 -20.45 2.29
CA GLU A 712 -12.89 -19.68 2.14
C GLU A 712 -11.70 -20.60 1.81
N GLN A 713 -11.64 -21.79 2.40
CA GLN A 713 -10.64 -22.78 2.05
C GLN A 713 -10.77 -23.24 0.58
N ALA A 714 -11.99 -23.43 0.08
CA ALA A 714 -12.21 -23.79 -1.32
C ALA A 714 -11.78 -22.66 -2.28
N LYS A 715 -12.07 -21.41 -1.95
CA LYS A 715 -11.62 -20.22 -2.73
C LYS A 715 -10.10 -20.08 -2.68
N GLN A 716 -9.49 -20.24 -1.51
CA GLN A 716 -8.04 -20.16 -1.38
C GLN A 716 -7.35 -21.24 -2.23
N ARG A 717 -7.85 -22.47 -2.21
CA ARG A 717 -7.36 -23.57 -3.04
C ARG A 717 -7.45 -23.25 -4.53
N GLU A 718 -8.58 -22.70 -5.01
CA GLU A 718 -8.74 -22.27 -6.39
C GLU A 718 -7.76 -21.13 -6.73
N GLN A 719 -7.57 -20.17 -5.84
CA GLN A 719 -6.62 -19.08 -6.05
C GLN A 719 -5.16 -19.56 -6.06
N GLU A 720 -4.80 -20.49 -5.19
CA GLU A 720 -3.48 -21.12 -5.19
C GLU A 720 -3.22 -21.88 -6.49
N TYR A 721 -4.25 -22.59 -7.00
CA TYR A 721 -4.19 -23.25 -8.30
C TYR A 721 -3.94 -22.25 -9.43
N LYS A 722 -4.70 -21.17 -9.50
CA LYS A 722 -4.52 -20.08 -10.48
C LYS A 722 -3.13 -19.45 -10.40
N ASN A 723 -2.67 -19.19 -9.21
CA ASN A 723 -1.34 -18.63 -8.96
C ASN A 723 -0.24 -19.60 -9.42
N LYS A 724 -0.41 -20.90 -9.18
CA LYS A 724 0.52 -21.93 -9.64
C LYS A 724 0.55 -22.03 -11.17
N GLN A 725 -0.61 -21.99 -11.82
CA GLN A 725 -0.71 -21.98 -13.28
C GLN A 725 -0.03 -20.73 -13.88
N SER A 726 -0.28 -19.55 -13.33
CA SER A 726 0.40 -18.33 -13.76
C SER A 726 1.92 -18.41 -13.60
N ARG A 727 2.43 -18.95 -12.50
CA ARG A 727 3.87 -19.16 -12.31
C ARG A 727 4.43 -20.14 -13.31
N ARG A 728 3.67 -21.21 -13.65
CA ARG A 728 4.05 -22.23 -14.65
C ARG A 728 4.15 -21.64 -16.05
N GLU A 729 3.15 -20.84 -16.47
CA GLU A 729 3.17 -20.13 -17.75
C GLU A 729 4.32 -19.11 -17.81
N ASN A 730 4.52 -18.33 -16.76
CA ASN A 730 5.63 -17.40 -16.68
C ASN A 730 6.99 -18.10 -16.72
N PHE A 731 7.11 -19.30 -16.13
CA PHE A 731 8.32 -20.12 -16.21
C PHE A 731 8.61 -20.51 -17.66
N LYS A 732 7.62 -20.93 -18.43
CA LYS A 732 7.74 -21.28 -19.85
C LYS A 732 8.15 -20.08 -20.71
N LYS A 733 7.56 -18.93 -20.47
CA LYS A 733 7.78 -17.67 -21.24
C LYS A 733 9.12 -17.00 -20.94
N ARG A 734 9.86 -17.43 -19.91
CA ARG A 734 11.16 -16.84 -19.59
C ARG A 734 12.18 -17.08 -20.71
N LYS A 735 13.13 -16.14 -20.85
CA LYS A 735 14.19 -16.24 -21.85
C LYS A 735 15.20 -17.31 -21.44
N TRP A 736 15.11 -18.48 -22.06
CA TRP A 736 16.05 -19.58 -21.88
C TRP A 736 17.32 -19.33 -22.69
N LYS A 737 18.49 -19.55 -22.08
CA LYS A 737 19.77 -19.46 -22.76
C LYS A 737 20.11 -20.82 -23.39
N THR A 738 20.91 -20.81 -24.45
CA THR A 738 21.39 -22.02 -25.09
C THR A 738 22.88 -22.21 -24.77
N SER A 739 23.27 -23.40 -24.31
CA SER A 739 24.65 -23.76 -24.03
C SER A 739 25.41 -24.10 -25.30
N LYS A 740 26.75 -24.18 -25.22
CA LYS A 740 27.60 -24.65 -26.35
C LYS A 740 27.19 -26.04 -26.90
N ASN A 741 26.59 -26.87 -26.07
CA ASN A 741 26.08 -28.20 -26.40
C ASN A 741 24.61 -28.22 -26.85
N ASN A 742 24.06 -27.05 -27.19
CA ASN A 742 22.67 -26.86 -27.65
C ASN A 742 21.58 -27.27 -26.65
N ASN A 743 21.88 -27.28 -25.35
CA ASN A 743 20.92 -27.50 -24.30
C ASN A 743 20.32 -26.14 -23.85
N SER A 744 19.03 -26.10 -23.53
CA SER A 744 18.39 -24.91 -23.02
C SER A 744 18.55 -24.85 -21.50
N TYR A 745 18.98 -23.71 -20.95
CA TYR A 745 19.13 -23.57 -19.51
C TYR A 745 18.62 -22.18 -19.00
N ILE A 746 18.23 -22.18 -17.73
CA ILE A 746 17.83 -20.97 -17.01
C ILE A 746 18.24 -21.07 -15.55
N LYS A 747 18.61 -19.94 -14.94
CA LYS A 747 18.85 -19.85 -13.49
C LYS A 747 17.71 -19.10 -12.84
N ILE A 748 17.09 -19.72 -11.84
CA ILE A 748 15.96 -19.11 -11.07
C ILE A 748 16.32 -19.16 -9.59
N LYS A 749 16.43 -17.98 -8.97
CA LYS A 749 17.04 -17.84 -7.65
C LYS A 749 18.42 -18.50 -7.64
N ASN A 750 18.63 -19.53 -6.82
CA ASN A 750 19.90 -20.26 -6.73
C ASN A 750 19.90 -21.57 -7.50
N HIS A 751 18.82 -21.91 -8.25
CA HIS A 751 18.69 -23.19 -8.96
C HIS A 751 18.98 -23.03 -10.44
N LEU A 752 19.86 -23.88 -10.97
CA LEU A 752 20.17 -24.00 -12.39
C LEU A 752 19.33 -25.13 -12.99
N ILE A 753 18.43 -24.78 -13.91
CA ILE A 753 17.57 -25.72 -14.63
C ILE A 753 18.13 -25.89 -16.05
N VAL A 754 18.33 -27.10 -16.48
CA VAL A 754 18.81 -27.42 -17.83
C VAL A 754 17.89 -28.43 -18.49
N LEU A 755 17.48 -28.16 -19.73
CA LEU A 755 16.70 -29.07 -20.57
C LEU A 755 17.60 -29.69 -21.61
N TYR A 756 17.56 -31.00 -21.72
CA TYR A 756 18.37 -31.81 -22.61
C TYR A 756 17.49 -32.47 -23.67
N TYR A 757 17.83 -32.31 -24.95
CA TYR A 757 17.21 -33.07 -26.02
C TYR A 757 18.09 -34.25 -26.45
N ASN A 758 17.57 -35.47 -26.29
CA ASN A 758 18.22 -36.66 -26.70
C ASN A 758 17.85 -37.03 -28.17
N LYS A 759 18.71 -36.68 -29.11
CA LYS A 759 18.50 -36.96 -30.56
C LYS A 759 18.32 -38.45 -30.91
N ARG A 760 18.94 -39.35 -30.15
CA ARG A 760 18.88 -40.78 -30.42
C ARG A 760 17.52 -41.39 -30.09
N PHE A 761 16.87 -40.88 -29.03
CA PHE A 761 15.59 -41.41 -28.57
C PHE A 761 14.44 -40.45 -28.81
N ASN A 762 14.69 -39.30 -29.47
CA ASN A 762 13.70 -38.26 -29.76
C ASN A 762 12.87 -37.85 -28.54
N ASN A 763 13.56 -37.65 -27.41
CA ASN A 763 12.92 -37.29 -26.17
C ASN A 763 13.68 -36.21 -25.39
N TRP A 764 12.98 -35.60 -24.41
CA TRP A 764 13.50 -34.54 -23.56
C TRP A 764 13.70 -35.04 -22.14
N LYS A 765 14.69 -34.47 -21.44
CA LYS A 765 14.92 -34.59 -20.01
C LYS A 765 15.30 -33.27 -19.43
N TYR A 766 15.25 -33.15 -18.10
CA TYR A 766 15.77 -31.98 -17.42
C TYR A 766 16.69 -32.37 -16.24
N SER A 767 17.50 -31.43 -15.81
CA SER A 767 18.17 -31.45 -14.51
C SER A 767 17.97 -30.17 -13.76
N ILE A 768 17.98 -30.24 -12.43
CA ILE A 768 18.00 -29.09 -11.52
C ILE A 768 19.22 -29.25 -10.62
N ASP A 769 20.12 -28.26 -10.65
CA ASP A 769 21.39 -28.28 -9.89
C ASP A 769 22.20 -29.55 -10.13
N ASN A 770 22.32 -29.96 -11.39
CA ASN A 770 22.98 -31.16 -11.85
C ASN A 770 22.35 -32.50 -11.40
N VAL A 771 21.18 -32.49 -10.79
CA VAL A 771 20.40 -33.69 -10.48
C VAL A 771 19.47 -33.99 -11.65
N PHE A 772 19.69 -35.07 -12.35
CA PHE A 772 18.89 -35.46 -13.51
C PHE A 772 17.54 -36.05 -13.10
N CYS A 773 16.49 -35.66 -13.78
CA CYS A 773 15.20 -36.31 -13.68
C CYS A 773 15.26 -37.69 -14.29
N PRO A 774 14.74 -38.74 -13.63
CA PRO A 774 14.68 -40.09 -14.20
C PRO A 774 13.65 -40.20 -15.34
N GLU A 775 12.64 -39.34 -15.37
CA GLU A 775 11.58 -39.33 -16.36
C GLU A 775 12.04 -38.80 -17.70
N VAL A 776 11.37 -39.24 -18.77
CA VAL A 776 11.56 -38.77 -20.15
C VAL A 776 10.26 -38.18 -20.69
N TYR A 777 10.37 -37.11 -21.44
CA TYR A 777 9.25 -36.35 -21.97
C TYR A 777 9.23 -36.37 -23.50
N SER A 778 8.05 -36.38 -24.08
CA SER A 778 7.90 -36.47 -25.53
C SER A 778 8.21 -35.15 -26.25
N ASN A 779 8.01 -34.03 -25.58
CA ASN A 779 8.29 -32.70 -26.13
C ASN A 779 8.94 -31.77 -25.10
N ARG A 780 9.38 -30.60 -25.58
CA ARG A 780 10.07 -29.62 -24.78
C ARG A 780 9.17 -29.01 -23.69
N GLU A 781 7.89 -28.77 -23.99
CA GLU A 781 6.93 -28.16 -23.06
C GLU A 781 6.64 -29.07 -21.88
N GLU A 782 6.43 -30.36 -22.11
CA GLU A 782 6.25 -31.34 -21.04
C GLU A 782 7.49 -31.43 -20.14
N ALA A 783 8.68 -31.34 -20.71
CA ALA A 783 9.91 -31.31 -19.92
C ALA A 783 10.04 -30.01 -19.10
N MET A 784 9.56 -28.89 -19.62
CA MET A 784 9.49 -27.64 -18.87
C MET A 784 8.48 -27.73 -17.74
N ASP A 785 7.35 -28.35 -17.94
CA ASP A 785 6.33 -28.59 -16.93
C ASP A 785 6.86 -29.49 -15.80
N GLY A 786 7.52 -30.58 -16.16
CA GLY A 786 8.18 -31.44 -15.18
C GLY A 786 9.26 -30.72 -14.38
N ALA A 787 10.06 -29.88 -15.05
CA ALA A 787 11.09 -29.08 -14.41
C ALA A 787 10.48 -28.03 -13.45
N PHE A 788 9.35 -27.42 -13.83
CA PHE A 788 8.64 -26.49 -12.98
C PHE A 788 8.11 -27.17 -11.71
N GLU A 789 7.42 -28.31 -11.85
CA GLU A 789 6.90 -29.06 -10.71
C GLU A 789 7.99 -29.53 -9.74
N ALA A 790 9.14 -29.94 -10.29
CA ALA A 790 10.28 -30.34 -9.47
C ALA A 790 10.95 -29.14 -8.78
N LEU A 791 10.98 -27.97 -9.43
CA LEU A 791 11.49 -26.73 -8.85
C LEU A 791 10.59 -26.23 -7.71
N GLU A 792 9.26 -26.21 -7.91
CA GLU A 792 8.28 -25.81 -6.87
C GLU A 792 8.39 -26.69 -5.60
N LYS A 793 8.72 -27.98 -5.75
CA LYS A 793 8.95 -28.87 -4.59
C LYS A 793 10.27 -28.61 -3.84
N LYS A 794 11.23 -27.94 -4.49
CA LYS A 794 12.53 -27.59 -3.91
C LYS A 794 12.52 -26.17 -3.27
N MET A 795 11.61 -25.30 -3.71
CA MET A 795 11.45 -23.95 -3.21
C MET A 795 10.49 -23.87 -2.04
#